data_f785e72089bafb87ddf0f74676c245c9
#
_entry.id   f785e72089bafb87ddf0f74676c245c9
#
_cell.length_a   1.000
_cell.length_b   1.000
_cell.length_c   1.000
_cell.angle_alpha   90.00
_cell.angle_beta   90.00
_cell.angle_gamma   90.00
#
_symmetry.space_group_name_H-M   'P 1'
#
loop_
_entity.id
_entity.type
_entity.pdbx_description
1 polymer ?
#
loop_
_entity_poly.entity_id
_entity_poly.type
_entity_poly.pdbx_seq_one_letter_code
_entity_poly.pdbx_strand_id
1 'polypeptide(L)'
;EEYETTTYVGYDQNAIYVGAILKHPNPNIMPKEFSQRDEIWDVNAETFFVTFNTYNDDLNFFGFQITSAGTVGDVYSSGSIESDDFLYDTIFDAKTHINSDGWSVEMVIPYSALRFPKKEVQLWGLNFGRKIQSLGETYVWSPVNVNELEYHESNGTLNGIENVSPPVRLFFYPYVQTSVNLRKGEKSTSSYTAGMDLKYGLSSSFTLDASLIPDFGQVAFDNVELNLGPFEQQFSENRAFFTEGATLFEIADEGMGGGSFFYSRRIGEEVSVGDDILENDEQVYDFDSTPQLLNTIKVTGTTNKNLSIGFLNAITDKVEAGIENLSSNQRRRQTIQPLVNYNVLSLSQQLLNDYSSISVLNTNKAGNDGLYGNNLAFVADMFDNKRGFNFKVKAFGSKTPKENSTNGFRTGISLSELKGNFRYNFSWWGVDKHYKQNELGYFNYSDHQSFSSRISYQILKEYGILREYRNYLWFHDTRTFHSSERKLWGLRFGNDFSTQNLMVFEADFAYSSRTRDYDKPRTINRYIEEPENFQAKLVVQSNKNKDLSYRFQWNNFAYFNEDYNEKKSQNRFNISTLYRFSEKFSIALKSNHLNFKDDVGFLESINQDIYFGRRDIRSVENNIDLSYFFDSKKWINLRLRNYWSRAKYDPILFSLNDNGKRTQADYLDLDFDPDTNFNIWNIDINFEWWFAPGSNLVLLYRNQLFKSDNATDLDYFGSLNNLFNQTTQHQFSLRLNYLIDYNRTRKK
;
A
#
# COMPACT_ATOMS: atom_id res chain seq x y z
N GLU A 1 23.51 26.97 -17.48
CA GLU A 1 22.94 28.31 -17.79
C GLU A 1 21.51 28.24 -18.35
N GLU A 2 21.15 27.23 -19.17
CA GLU A 2 19.80 27.10 -19.75
C GLU A 2 18.71 26.83 -18.71
N TYR A 3 19.05 26.12 -17.63
CA TYR A 3 18.16 25.76 -16.52
C TYR A 3 18.60 26.40 -15.20
N GLU A 4 19.18 27.59 -15.25
CA GLU A 4 19.58 28.32 -14.05
C GLU A 4 18.39 28.52 -13.10
N THR A 5 18.64 28.34 -11.81
CA THR A 5 17.64 28.55 -10.76
C THR A 5 18.22 29.49 -9.71
N THR A 6 17.51 30.59 -9.45
CA THR A 6 17.86 31.56 -8.40
C THR A 6 16.81 31.48 -7.31
N THR A 7 17.22 31.25 -6.06
CA THR A 7 16.32 31.12 -4.91
C THR A 7 16.54 32.23 -3.88
N TYR A 8 15.47 32.61 -3.22
CA TYR A 8 15.43 33.61 -2.17
C TYR A 8 14.75 33.02 -0.95
N VAL A 9 15.27 33.29 0.24
CA VAL A 9 14.66 32.93 1.52
C VAL A 9 14.51 34.17 2.37
N GLY A 10 13.33 34.40 2.90
CA GLY A 10 13.03 35.44 3.86
C GLY A 10 12.19 34.88 5.01
N TYR A 11 12.08 35.60 6.11
CA TYR A 11 11.25 35.20 7.22
C TYR A 11 10.67 36.40 7.99
N ASP A 12 9.59 36.16 8.70
CA ASP A 12 9.03 37.05 9.71
C ASP A 12 8.68 36.29 10.99
N GLN A 13 7.87 36.85 11.85
CA GLN A 13 7.44 36.21 13.12
C GLN A 13 6.41 35.08 12.91
N ASN A 14 5.87 34.87 11.69
CA ASN A 14 4.78 33.95 11.42
C ASN A 14 5.16 32.83 10.45
N ALA A 15 6.08 33.12 9.50
CA ALA A 15 6.36 32.22 8.38
C ALA A 15 7.78 32.37 7.84
N ILE A 16 8.21 31.35 7.12
CA ILE A 16 9.30 31.42 6.14
C ILE A 16 8.70 31.64 4.76
N TYR A 17 9.37 32.48 3.98
CA TYR A 17 9.04 32.79 2.60
C TYR A 17 10.14 32.25 1.69
N VAL A 18 9.74 31.52 0.64
CA VAL A 18 10.66 31.00 -0.37
C VAL A 18 10.23 31.53 -1.73
N GLY A 19 11.14 32.20 -2.43
CA GLY A 19 10.96 32.62 -3.80
C GLY A 19 11.95 31.91 -4.72
N ALA A 20 11.54 31.53 -5.92
CA ALA A 20 12.43 30.97 -6.92
C ALA A 20 12.13 31.50 -8.32
N ILE A 21 13.20 31.75 -9.09
CA ILE A 21 13.17 32.07 -10.52
C ILE A 21 13.86 30.92 -11.24
N LEU A 22 13.14 30.20 -12.09
CA LEU A 22 13.58 29.00 -12.77
C LEU A 22 13.60 29.23 -14.28
N LYS A 23 14.78 29.40 -14.86
CA LYS A 23 14.93 29.55 -16.31
C LYS A 23 14.59 28.24 -17.03
N HIS A 24 14.00 28.36 -18.19
CA HIS A 24 13.70 27.22 -19.07
C HIS A 24 13.90 27.64 -20.53
N PRO A 25 14.67 26.89 -21.34
CA PRO A 25 15.02 27.31 -22.70
C PRO A 25 13.80 27.43 -23.63
N ASN A 26 12.70 26.73 -23.31
CA ASN A 26 11.46 26.83 -24.07
C ASN A 26 10.23 26.70 -23.16
N PRO A 27 9.82 27.79 -22.47
CA PRO A 27 8.69 27.75 -21.52
C PRO A 27 7.34 27.37 -22.13
N ASN A 28 7.16 27.58 -23.44
CA ASN A 28 5.90 27.30 -24.13
C ASN A 28 5.59 25.79 -24.22
N ILE A 29 6.61 24.95 -24.24
CA ILE A 29 6.46 23.48 -24.29
C ILE A 29 6.80 22.81 -22.97
N MET A 30 7.01 23.60 -21.92
CA MET A 30 7.31 23.08 -20.58
C MET A 30 6.13 22.26 -20.08
N PRO A 31 6.36 21.03 -19.59
CA PRO A 31 5.31 20.21 -19.02
C PRO A 31 4.66 20.87 -17.80
N LYS A 32 3.32 20.86 -17.74
CA LYS A 32 2.52 21.50 -16.67
C LYS A 32 1.17 20.81 -16.46
N GLU A 33 1.19 19.48 -16.47
CA GLU A 33 0.03 18.65 -16.15
C GLU A 33 -0.42 18.89 -14.72
N PHE A 34 -1.74 19.02 -14.51
CA PHE A 34 -2.32 19.07 -13.17
C PHE A 34 -2.39 17.68 -12.54
N SER A 35 -2.28 17.62 -11.22
CA SER A 35 -2.49 16.42 -10.40
C SER A 35 -3.24 16.77 -9.11
N GLN A 36 -3.62 15.77 -8.36
CA GLN A 36 -4.08 15.96 -7.00
C GLN A 36 -2.92 16.41 -6.10
N ARG A 37 -3.25 17.03 -4.95
CA ARG A 37 -2.27 17.34 -3.92
C ARG A 37 -1.46 16.08 -3.57
N ASP A 38 -0.16 16.23 -3.36
CA ASP A 38 0.83 15.20 -3.03
C ASP A 38 1.14 14.18 -4.15
N GLU A 39 0.35 14.12 -5.22
CA GLU A 39 0.63 13.33 -6.42
C GLU A 39 1.48 14.10 -7.44
N ILE A 40 2.68 14.54 -7.05
CA ILE A 40 3.51 15.47 -7.85
C ILE A 40 4.70 14.81 -8.55
N TRP A 41 5.12 13.62 -8.10
CA TRP A 41 6.33 12.99 -8.64
C TRP A 41 6.10 12.20 -9.93
N ASP A 42 4.90 11.63 -10.11
CA ASP A 42 4.54 10.85 -11.29
C ASP A 42 3.80 11.64 -12.38
N VAL A 43 3.58 12.93 -12.15
CA VAL A 43 2.90 13.84 -13.10
C VAL A 43 3.87 14.40 -14.14
N ASN A 44 3.39 14.69 -15.34
CA ASN A 44 4.17 15.33 -16.39
C ASN A 44 4.21 16.86 -16.19
N ALA A 45 4.88 17.30 -15.14
CA ALA A 45 5.08 18.71 -14.81
C ALA A 45 6.49 18.94 -14.25
N GLU A 46 7.05 20.15 -14.49
CA GLU A 46 8.25 20.60 -13.80
C GLU A 46 7.94 20.77 -12.31
N THR A 47 8.90 20.48 -11.43
CA THR A 47 8.69 20.59 -9.98
C THR A 47 9.83 21.37 -9.35
N PHE A 48 9.52 22.27 -8.43
CA PHE A 48 10.43 22.90 -7.51
C PHE A 48 10.14 22.42 -6.10
N PHE A 49 11.19 22.18 -5.30
CA PHE A 49 11.05 21.81 -3.91
C PHE A 49 12.10 22.46 -3.03
N VAL A 50 11.75 22.65 -1.76
CA VAL A 50 12.63 23.07 -0.69
C VAL A 50 12.52 22.10 0.47
N THR A 51 13.63 21.72 1.06
CA THR A 51 13.69 20.87 2.26
C THR A 51 14.36 21.60 3.41
N PHE A 52 13.77 21.49 4.60
CA PHE A 52 14.30 22.08 5.83
C PHE A 52 14.62 20.97 6.83
N ASN A 53 15.83 20.93 7.33
CA ASN A 53 16.22 20.20 8.52
C ASN A 53 16.26 21.16 9.70
N THR A 54 15.14 21.34 10.34
CA THR A 54 14.94 22.37 11.39
C THR A 54 15.58 22.03 12.73
N TYR A 55 15.98 20.77 12.93
CA TYR A 55 16.73 20.31 14.09
C TYR A 55 18.23 20.35 13.86
N ASN A 56 18.67 20.46 12.60
CA ASN A 56 20.05 20.34 12.15
C ASN A 56 20.70 19.01 12.62
N ASP A 57 19.95 17.93 12.44
CA ASP A 57 20.28 16.59 12.92
C ASP A 57 20.53 15.62 11.75
N ASP A 58 20.41 16.09 10.51
CA ASP A 58 20.51 15.32 9.26
C ASP A 58 19.54 14.10 9.18
N LEU A 59 18.44 14.16 9.94
CA LEU A 59 17.51 13.06 10.08
C LEU A 59 16.06 13.47 9.82
N ASN A 60 15.65 14.64 10.26
CA ASN A 60 14.28 15.10 10.22
C ASN A 60 14.12 16.20 9.18
N PHE A 61 13.52 15.88 8.04
CA PHE A 61 13.36 16.80 6.92
C PHE A 61 11.89 17.10 6.65
N PHE A 62 11.59 18.38 6.45
CA PHE A 62 10.29 18.87 6.02
C PHE A 62 10.43 19.40 4.60
N GLY A 63 9.82 18.71 3.64
CA GLY A 63 9.82 19.09 2.23
C GLY A 63 8.53 19.79 1.83
N PHE A 64 8.65 20.86 1.05
CA PHE A 64 7.54 21.59 0.44
C PHE A 64 7.78 21.68 -1.05
N GLN A 65 6.79 21.31 -1.82
CA GLN A 65 6.93 21.08 -3.24
C GLN A 65 5.81 21.79 -4.02
N ILE A 66 6.11 22.22 -5.22
CA ILE A 66 5.13 22.80 -6.14
C ILE A 66 5.48 22.48 -7.59
N THR A 67 4.48 22.08 -8.37
CA THR A 67 4.64 21.89 -9.80
C THR A 67 4.46 23.19 -10.58
N SER A 68 4.94 23.23 -11.82
CA SER A 68 4.70 24.36 -12.75
C SER A 68 3.22 24.63 -13.02
N ALA A 69 2.34 23.64 -12.80
CA ALA A 69 0.88 23.78 -12.86
C ALA A 69 0.27 24.38 -11.57
N GLY A 70 1.05 24.51 -10.49
CA GLY A 70 0.58 25.02 -9.21
C GLY A 70 -0.02 23.97 -8.28
N THR A 71 0.16 22.68 -8.56
CA THR A 71 -0.15 21.61 -7.60
C THR A 71 0.93 21.57 -6.52
N VAL A 72 0.50 21.55 -5.27
CA VAL A 72 1.38 21.53 -4.10
C VAL A 72 1.46 20.13 -3.49
N GLY A 73 2.57 19.84 -2.82
CA GLY A 73 2.76 18.63 -2.01
C GLY A 73 3.74 18.90 -0.87
N ASP A 74 3.61 18.11 0.16
CA ASP A 74 4.51 18.10 1.31
C ASP A 74 4.99 16.70 1.64
N VAL A 75 6.12 16.63 2.30
CA VAL A 75 6.75 15.36 2.67
C VAL A 75 7.48 15.53 4.00
N TYR A 76 7.42 14.51 4.81
CA TYR A 76 8.25 14.37 5.99
C TYR A 76 9.16 13.15 5.85
N SER A 77 10.46 13.37 5.98
CA SER A 77 11.45 12.28 6.00
C SER A 77 12.08 12.20 7.38
N SER A 78 12.28 10.98 7.85
CA SER A 78 13.00 10.71 9.10
C SER A 78 14.07 9.65 8.86
N GLY A 79 15.32 9.94 9.22
CA GLY A 79 16.42 9.00 9.06
C GLY A 79 16.32 7.71 9.87
N SER A 80 15.37 7.64 10.81
CA SER A 80 15.00 6.40 11.52
C SER A 80 14.07 5.49 10.72
N ILE A 81 13.58 5.96 9.54
CA ILE A 81 12.62 5.28 8.69
C ILE A 81 13.16 5.35 7.26
N GLU A 82 13.27 4.21 6.58
CA GLU A 82 13.84 4.11 5.23
C GLU A 82 12.97 4.73 4.11
N SER A 83 11.87 5.41 4.43
CA SER A 83 10.94 5.95 3.43
C SER A 83 10.44 7.34 3.76
N ASP A 84 10.29 8.15 2.72
CA ASP A 84 9.62 9.45 2.78
C ASP A 84 8.13 9.27 3.05
N ASP A 85 7.58 10.03 4.00
CA ASP A 85 6.14 10.08 4.28
C ASP A 85 5.49 11.18 3.42
N PHE A 86 5.02 10.82 2.22
CA PHE A 86 4.27 11.70 1.32
C PHE A 86 2.81 11.89 1.75
N LEU A 87 2.36 11.20 2.78
CA LEU A 87 1.03 11.37 3.37
C LEU A 87 1.05 12.33 4.58
N TYR A 88 2.22 12.87 4.89
CA TYR A 88 2.35 14.00 5.81
C TYR A 88 1.61 15.20 5.23
N ASP A 89 0.60 15.70 5.95
CA ASP A 89 -0.24 16.80 5.48
C ASP A 89 -0.12 18.00 6.42
N THR A 90 0.33 19.11 5.84
CA THR A 90 0.45 20.40 6.53
C THR A 90 -0.08 21.55 5.68
N ILE A 91 -0.21 22.71 6.24
CA ILE A 91 -0.83 23.84 5.57
C ILE A 91 0.22 24.87 5.21
N PHE A 92 0.41 25.08 3.93
CA PHE A 92 1.20 26.17 3.38
C PHE A 92 0.53 26.72 2.12
N ASP A 93 0.90 27.93 1.70
CA ASP A 93 0.45 28.52 0.47
C ASP A 93 1.62 28.62 -0.52
N ALA A 94 1.37 28.24 -1.78
CA ALA A 94 2.33 28.41 -2.86
C ALA A 94 1.64 28.79 -4.15
N LYS A 95 2.35 29.55 -5.00
CA LYS A 95 1.89 29.96 -6.32
C LYS A 95 3.02 29.90 -7.33
N THR A 96 2.66 29.68 -8.58
CA THR A 96 3.56 29.68 -9.73
C THR A 96 3.10 30.66 -10.77
N HIS A 97 4.05 31.20 -11.52
CA HIS A 97 3.77 32.03 -12.69
C HIS A 97 4.75 31.67 -13.82
N ILE A 98 4.22 31.37 -15.00
CA ILE A 98 5.02 31.07 -16.21
C ILE A 98 5.18 32.35 -17.02
N ASN A 99 6.42 32.66 -17.41
CA ASN A 99 6.78 33.83 -18.21
C ASN A 99 7.61 33.43 -19.44
N SER A 100 8.14 34.42 -20.18
CA SER A 100 8.92 34.19 -21.40
C SER A 100 10.25 33.46 -21.18
N ASP A 101 10.81 33.53 -19.96
CA ASP A 101 12.17 33.06 -19.65
C ASP A 101 12.17 31.77 -18.83
N GLY A 102 10.98 31.33 -18.39
CA GLY A 102 10.80 30.15 -17.55
C GLY A 102 9.56 30.28 -16.67
N TRP A 103 9.74 30.04 -15.38
CA TRP A 103 8.68 30.16 -14.39
C TRP A 103 9.22 30.64 -13.04
N SER A 104 8.32 31.12 -12.21
CA SER A 104 8.66 31.57 -10.85
C SER A 104 7.75 30.89 -9.83
N VAL A 105 8.27 30.82 -8.60
CA VAL A 105 7.59 30.22 -7.43
C VAL A 105 7.64 31.22 -6.28
N GLU A 106 6.52 31.33 -5.57
CA GLU A 106 6.41 31.98 -4.26
C GLU A 106 5.74 31.02 -3.29
N MET A 107 6.37 30.78 -2.13
CA MET A 107 5.83 29.96 -1.06
C MET A 107 5.77 30.73 0.24
N VAL A 108 4.69 30.54 0.98
CA VAL A 108 4.51 31.01 2.37
C VAL A 108 4.33 29.79 3.25
N ILE A 109 5.34 29.49 4.06
CA ILE A 109 5.40 28.31 4.92
C ILE A 109 5.26 28.77 6.38
N PRO A 110 4.05 28.67 6.96
CA PRO A 110 3.84 29.07 8.35
C PRO A 110 4.68 28.23 9.32
N TYR A 111 5.14 28.79 10.41
CA TYR A 111 5.89 28.01 11.41
C TYR A 111 5.05 26.89 12.05
N SER A 112 3.72 26.92 11.92
CA SER A 112 2.84 25.80 12.31
C SER A 112 3.00 24.57 11.40
N ALA A 113 3.50 24.75 10.18
CA ALA A 113 3.83 23.67 9.22
C ALA A 113 5.19 23.02 9.51
N LEU A 114 6.00 23.57 10.41
CA LEU A 114 7.32 23.08 10.74
C LEU A 114 7.38 22.64 12.20
N ARG A 115 8.30 21.72 12.50
CA ARG A 115 8.64 21.33 13.87
C ARG A 115 10.09 21.77 14.12
N PHE A 116 10.34 22.61 15.09
CA PHE A 116 11.68 23.09 15.42
C PHE A 116 11.82 23.40 16.91
N PRO A 117 13.05 23.33 17.48
CA PRO A 117 13.30 23.62 18.88
C PRO A 117 13.16 25.11 19.18
N LYS A 118 12.74 25.44 20.41
CA LYS A 118 12.73 26.83 20.87
C LYS A 118 14.16 27.28 21.18
N LYS A 119 14.73 28.08 20.30
CA LYS A 119 16.07 28.69 20.42
C LYS A 119 15.99 30.17 20.03
N GLU A 120 16.88 31.00 20.57
CA GLU A 120 16.95 32.41 20.22
C GLU A 120 17.44 32.63 18.79
N VAL A 121 18.47 31.87 18.41
CA VAL A 121 19.01 31.80 17.07
C VAL A 121 18.82 30.37 16.54
N GLN A 122 18.18 30.26 15.40
CA GLN A 122 17.97 28.98 14.72
C GLN A 122 19.14 28.72 13.76
N LEU A 123 19.52 27.47 13.70
CA LEU A 123 20.46 26.94 12.71
C LEU A 123 19.79 25.74 12.04
N TRP A 124 19.46 25.86 10.77
CA TRP A 124 18.72 24.83 10.05
C TRP A 124 19.52 24.30 8.85
N GLY A 125 19.38 23.04 8.54
CA GLY A 125 19.76 22.50 7.24
C GLY A 125 18.75 22.94 6.18
N LEU A 126 19.23 23.19 4.95
CA LEU A 126 18.42 23.65 3.83
C LEU A 126 18.91 23.02 2.54
N ASN A 127 18.00 22.55 1.71
CA ASN A 127 18.31 22.24 0.32
C ASN A 127 17.17 22.71 -0.60
N PHE A 128 17.52 23.00 -1.84
CA PHE A 128 16.56 23.30 -2.91
C PHE A 128 16.76 22.28 -4.03
N GLY A 129 15.70 21.95 -4.68
CA GLY A 129 15.77 21.11 -5.86
C GLY A 129 14.76 21.48 -6.93
N ARG A 130 15.08 21.06 -8.13
CA ARG A 130 14.28 21.21 -9.33
C ARG A 130 14.28 19.93 -10.12
N LYS A 131 13.11 19.40 -10.43
CA LYS A 131 12.94 18.31 -11.38
C LYS A 131 12.65 18.90 -12.76
N ILE A 132 13.49 18.61 -13.74
CA ILE A 132 13.29 18.95 -15.14
C ILE A 132 12.66 17.71 -15.81
N GLN A 133 11.34 17.76 -15.94
CA GLN A 133 10.57 16.58 -16.35
C GLN A 133 10.92 16.11 -17.76
N SER A 134 11.16 17.04 -18.70
CA SER A 134 11.50 16.73 -20.09
C SER A 134 12.80 15.92 -20.21
N LEU A 135 13.77 16.17 -19.30
CA LEU A 135 15.04 15.46 -19.22
C LEU A 135 14.96 14.24 -18.30
N GLY A 136 13.95 14.16 -17.42
CA GLY A 136 13.85 13.18 -16.37
C GLY A 136 14.97 13.31 -15.33
N GLU A 137 15.46 14.52 -15.08
CA GLU A 137 16.59 14.84 -14.21
C GLU A 137 16.14 15.71 -13.04
N THR A 138 16.79 15.51 -11.89
CA THR A 138 16.62 16.34 -10.70
C THR A 138 17.93 17.01 -10.35
N TYR A 139 17.92 18.31 -10.21
CA TYR A 139 19.04 19.13 -9.80
C TYR A 139 18.80 19.63 -8.37
N VAL A 140 19.84 19.60 -7.55
CA VAL A 140 19.79 20.07 -6.16
C VAL A 140 20.91 21.09 -5.91
N TRP A 141 20.66 22.04 -5.01
CA TRP A 141 21.60 23.10 -4.67
C TRP A 141 22.80 22.56 -3.86
N SER A 142 22.56 21.80 -2.82
CA SER A 142 23.61 21.09 -2.09
C SER A 142 23.88 19.77 -2.80
N PRO A 143 25.13 19.56 -3.30
CA PRO A 143 25.42 18.41 -4.16
C PRO A 143 25.25 17.09 -3.43
N VAL A 144 24.64 16.13 -4.12
CA VAL A 144 24.38 14.78 -3.64
C VAL A 144 25.10 13.78 -4.52
N ASN A 145 25.86 12.88 -3.92
CA ASN A 145 26.35 11.70 -4.62
C ASN A 145 25.32 10.56 -4.48
N VAL A 146 24.48 10.38 -5.48
CA VAL A 146 23.39 9.35 -5.50
C VAL A 146 23.89 7.91 -5.31
N ASN A 147 25.19 7.64 -5.41
CA ASN A 147 25.77 6.33 -5.09
C ASN A 147 26.08 6.17 -3.60
N GLU A 148 26.02 7.25 -2.83
CA GLU A 148 26.43 7.29 -1.43
C GLU A 148 25.35 7.82 -0.49
N LEU A 149 24.53 8.79 -0.94
CA LEU A 149 23.56 9.52 -0.13
C LEU A 149 22.22 9.65 -0.87
N GLU A 150 21.14 9.71 -0.13
CA GLU A 150 19.86 10.19 -0.64
C GLU A 150 19.87 11.73 -0.75
N TYR A 151 19.03 12.30 -1.62
CA TYR A 151 19.05 13.75 -1.91
C TYR A 151 18.76 14.62 -0.68
N HIS A 152 18.01 14.14 0.29
CA HIS A 152 17.68 14.85 1.52
C HIS A 152 18.79 14.79 2.59
N GLU A 153 19.76 13.90 2.45
CA GLU A 153 20.87 13.75 3.40
C GLU A 153 21.99 14.80 3.18
N SER A 154 21.92 15.58 2.10
CA SER A 154 22.90 16.64 1.81
C SER A 154 22.25 18.01 1.97
N ASN A 155 22.70 18.79 2.94
CA ASN A 155 22.16 20.10 3.24
C ASN A 155 23.22 21.17 3.23
N GLY A 156 22.86 22.38 2.72
CA GLY A 156 23.52 23.61 3.09
C GLY A 156 22.99 24.10 4.44
N THR A 157 23.57 25.17 4.95
CA THR A 157 23.21 25.74 6.25
C THR A 157 22.45 27.05 6.08
N LEU A 158 21.28 27.16 6.73
CA LEU A 158 20.50 28.38 6.83
C LEU A 158 20.73 29.04 8.20
N ASN A 159 21.37 30.20 8.17
CA ASN A 159 21.67 31.04 9.33
C ASN A 159 20.85 32.33 9.31
N GLY A 160 20.75 32.99 10.46
CA GLY A 160 20.18 34.35 10.56
C GLY A 160 18.68 34.37 10.84
N ILE A 161 18.07 33.25 11.21
CA ILE A 161 16.71 33.20 11.73
C ILE A 161 16.77 33.41 13.24
N GLU A 162 16.25 34.55 13.69
CA GLU A 162 16.33 34.97 15.10
C GLU A 162 14.95 35.32 15.67
N ASN A 163 14.79 35.13 16.98
CA ASN A 163 13.62 35.53 17.72
C ASN A 163 12.30 34.90 17.23
N VAL A 164 12.34 33.75 16.60
CA VAL A 164 11.16 32.98 16.21
C VAL A 164 10.87 31.87 17.23
N SER A 165 9.60 31.64 17.49
CA SER A 165 9.17 30.60 18.42
C SER A 165 8.17 29.66 17.75
N PRO A 166 8.25 28.35 18.02
CA PRO A 166 7.26 27.40 17.50
C PRO A 166 5.87 27.77 18.03
N PRO A 167 4.87 27.95 17.13
CA PRO A 167 3.50 28.25 17.53
C PRO A 167 2.82 27.03 18.14
N VAL A 168 1.69 27.26 18.82
CA VAL A 168 0.80 26.17 19.21
C VAL A 168 0.23 25.54 17.94
N ARG A 169 0.46 24.26 17.74
CA ARG A 169 -0.08 23.49 16.61
C ARG A 169 -1.35 22.80 17.07
N LEU A 170 -2.50 23.44 16.89
CA LEU A 170 -3.80 22.89 17.28
C LEU A 170 -4.80 23.14 16.16
N PHE A 171 -5.22 22.04 15.54
CA PHE A 171 -6.11 22.03 14.39
C PHE A 171 -7.30 21.13 14.68
N PHE A 172 -8.48 21.59 14.33
CA PHE A 172 -9.71 20.81 14.37
C PHE A 172 -10.25 20.68 12.95
N TYR A 173 -10.67 19.48 12.59
CA TYR A 173 -11.27 19.16 11.30
C TYR A 173 -12.67 18.58 11.52
N PRO A 174 -13.66 19.40 11.92
CA PRO A 174 -15.04 18.94 11.94
C PRO A 174 -15.47 18.55 10.53
N TYR A 175 -16.23 17.44 10.43
CA TYR A 175 -16.82 17.02 9.18
C TYR A 175 -18.29 16.64 9.36
N VAL A 176 -19.02 16.78 8.28
CA VAL A 176 -20.37 16.24 8.12
C VAL A 176 -20.44 15.47 6.82
N GLN A 177 -21.11 14.33 6.87
CA GLN A 177 -21.31 13.46 5.70
C GLN A 177 -22.75 13.02 5.64
N THR A 178 -23.28 12.95 4.43
CA THR A 178 -24.57 12.30 4.15
C THR A 178 -24.38 11.32 3.01
N SER A 179 -25.06 10.17 3.08
CA SER A 179 -25.13 9.23 1.97
C SER A 179 -26.54 8.75 1.74
N VAL A 180 -26.83 8.42 0.48
CA VAL A 180 -28.09 7.83 0.03
C VAL A 180 -27.77 6.60 -0.79
N ASN A 181 -28.31 5.45 -0.38
CA ASN A 181 -28.19 4.19 -1.09
C ASN A 181 -29.53 3.86 -1.76
N LEU A 182 -29.47 3.56 -3.05
CA LEU A 182 -30.62 3.21 -3.87
C LEU A 182 -30.40 1.82 -4.46
N ARG A 183 -31.34 0.90 -4.23
CA ARG A 183 -31.35 -0.42 -4.84
C ARG A 183 -32.73 -0.70 -5.42
N LYS A 184 -32.77 -1.16 -6.65
CA LYS A 184 -34.02 -1.44 -7.34
C LYS A 184 -34.84 -2.51 -6.57
N GLY A 185 -36.07 -2.17 -6.21
CA GLY A 185 -36.97 -3.07 -5.45
C GLY A 185 -36.87 -2.97 -3.93
N GLU A 186 -35.94 -2.17 -3.40
CA GLU A 186 -35.76 -1.89 -1.97
C GLU A 186 -36.08 -0.43 -1.63
N LYS A 187 -36.37 -0.15 -0.36
CA LYS A 187 -36.50 1.25 0.10
C LYS A 187 -35.11 1.89 0.12
N SER A 188 -35.04 3.15 -0.34
CA SER A 188 -33.84 3.94 -0.22
C SER A 188 -33.46 4.11 1.25
N THR A 189 -32.18 3.94 1.56
CA THR A 189 -31.60 4.21 2.89
C THR A 189 -30.74 5.47 2.84
N SER A 190 -30.82 6.29 3.88
CA SER A 190 -29.96 7.46 4.02
C SER A 190 -29.26 7.41 5.36
N SER A 191 -27.98 7.79 5.38
CA SER A 191 -27.19 7.94 6.59
C SER A 191 -26.64 9.36 6.71
N TYR A 192 -26.49 9.79 7.95
CA TYR A 192 -25.92 11.08 8.31
C TYR A 192 -24.89 10.83 9.38
N THR A 193 -23.66 11.26 9.14
CA THR A 193 -22.56 11.12 10.08
C THR A 193 -21.92 12.49 10.30
N ALA A 194 -21.55 12.78 11.53
CA ALA A 194 -20.76 13.94 11.88
C ALA A 194 -19.67 13.52 12.86
N GLY A 195 -18.48 14.00 12.65
CA GLY A 195 -17.34 13.69 13.48
C GLY A 195 -16.32 14.83 13.48
N MET A 196 -15.21 14.61 14.14
CA MET A 196 -14.14 15.60 14.23
C MET A 196 -12.80 14.92 14.37
N ASP A 197 -11.86 15.33 13.53
CA ASP A 197 -10.47 14.98 13.71
C ASP A 197 -9.74 16.13 14.40
N LEU A 198 -8.81 15.79 15.28
CA LEU A 198 -8.00 16.71 16.06
C LEU A 198 -6.52 16.41 15.78
N LYS A 199 -5.75 17.43 15.43
CA LYS A 199 -4.30 17.35 15.35
C LYS A 199 -3.70 18.36 16.36
N TYR A 200 -2.95 17.87 17.34
CA TYR A 200 -2.36 18.68 18.40
C TYR A 200 -0.87 18.40 18.56
N GLY A 201 -0.05 19.43 18.43
CA GLY A 201 1.37 19.39 18.77
C GLY A 201 1.57 19.37 20.27
N LEU A 202 1.79 18.20 20.86
CA LEU A 202 2.08 18.02 22.28
C LEU A 202 3.37 18.74 22.71
N SER A 203 4.34 18.76 21.81
CA SER A 203 5.62 19.47 21.97
C SER A 203 6.15 19.88 20.59
N SER A 204 7.36 20.45 20.54
CA SER A 204 8.03 20.68 19.25
C SER A 204 8.19 19.39 18.42
N SER A 205 8.34 18.24 19.08
CA SER A 205 8.68 16.96 18.46
C SER A 205 7.53 15.97 18.37
N PHE A 206 6.49 16.09 19.19
CA PHE A 206 5.40 15.12 19.26
C PHE A 206 4.08 15.70 18.79
N THR A 207 3.32 14.90 18.08
CA THR A 207 1.96 15.22 17.62
C THR A 207 0.99 14.15 18.13
N LEU A 208 -0.17 14.60 18.59
CA LEU A 208 -1.35 13.79 18.87
C LEU A 208 -2.35 13.98 17.73
N ASP A 209 -2.75 12.92 17.11
CA ASP A 209 -3.88 12.84 16.20
C ASP A 209 -4.99 12.04 16.88
N ALA A 210 -6.21 12.55 16.87
CA ALA A 210 -7.37 11.87 17.44
C ALA A 210 -8.57 12.03 16.51
N SER A 211 -9.37 10.98 16.37
CA SER A 211 -10.62 11.01 15.63
C SER A 211 -11.76 10.54 16.51
N LEU A 212 -12.83 11.33 16.53
CA LEU A 212 -14.10 11.02 17.19
C LEU A 212 -15.10 10.60 16.12
N ILE A 213 -15.66 9.40 16.29
CA ILE A 213 -16.63 8.80 15.35
C ILE A 213 -16.04 8.79 13.92
N PRO A 214 -14.91 8.10 13.69
CA PRO A 214 -14.32 8.03 12.35
C PRO A 214 -15.31 7.42 11.35
N ASP A 215 -15.55 8.12 10.25
CA ASP A 215 -16.37 7.63 9.14
C ASP A 215 -15.53 7.45 7.89
N PHE A 216 -15.50 6.23 7.38
CA PHE A 216 -14.75 5.84 6.19
C PHE A 216 -15.66 5.56 4.98
N GLY A 217 -16.90 6.01 5.00
CA GLY A 217 -17.89 5.75 3.94
C GLY A 217 -17.55 6.31 2.56
N GLN A 218 -16.52 7.16 2.43
CA GLN A 218 -16.02 7.67 1.14
C GLN A 218 -14.70 7.03 0.69
N VAL A 219 -14.22 6.00 1.38
CA VAL A 219 -13.01 5.27 0.96
C VAL A 219 -13.32 4.50 -0.35
N ALA A 220 -12.38 4.50 -1.29
CA ALA A 220 -12.52 3.77 -2.56
C ALA A 220 -12.84 2.29 -2.33
N PHE A 221 -13.61 1.69 -3.25
CA PHE A 221 -13.87 0.24 -3.20
C PHE A 221 -12.56 -0.55 -3.28
N ASP A 222 -12.50 -1.62 -2.50
CA ASP A 222 -11.45 -2.60 -2.60
C ASP A 222 -11.54 -3.35 -3.95
N ASN A 223 -10.40 -3.67 -4.52
CA ASN A 223 -10.32 -4.43 -5.77
C ASN A 223 -10.54 -5.92 -5.50
N VAL A 224 -11.77 -6.31 -5.26
CA VAL A 224 -12.13 -7.71 -5.03
C VAL A 224 -11.88 -8.54 -6.28
N GLU A 225 -11.30 -9.73 -6.11
CA GLU A 225 -10.99 -10.71 -7.14
C GLU A 225 -11.49 -12.10 -6.74
N LEU A 226 -11.66 -12.99 -7.71
CA LEU A 226 -11.94 -14.40 -7.41
C LEU A 226 -10.74 -15.03 -6.70
N ASN A 227 -10.90 -15.33 -5.43
CA ASN A 227 -9.87 -15.97 -4.63
C ASN A 227 -10.11 -17.49 -4.55
N LEU A 228 -9.27 -18.25 -5.23
CA LEU A 228 -9.27 -19.71 -5.23
C LEU A 228 -8.16 -20.30 -4.34
N GLY A 229 -7.37 -19.44 -3.71
CA GLY A 229 -6.26 -19.81 -2.82
C GLY A 229 -6.70 -20.10 -1.39
N PRO A 230 -5.79 -20.59 -0.54
CA PRO A 230 -6.06 -20.87 0.88
C PRO A 230 -6.02 -19.61 1.76
N PHE A 231 -5.53 -18.49 1.25
CA PHE A 231 -5.29 -17.26 2.01
C PHE A 231 -6.29 -16.17 1.62
N GLU A 232 -6.61 -15.31 2.57
CA GLU A 232 -7.40 -14.11 2.32
C GLU A 232 -6.72 -13.13 1.36
N GLN A 233 -7.48 -12.28 0.71
CA GLN A 233 -6.97 -11.19 -0.11
C GLN A 233 -6.57 -10.01 0.79
N GLN A 234 -5.37 -9.47 0.58
CA GLN A 234 -4.90 -8.27 1.28
C GLN A 234 -5.30 -7.02 0.49
N PHE A 235 -5.81 -6.01 1.19
CA PHE A 235 -6.17 -4.72 0.61
C PHE A 235 -5.28 -3.59 1.15
N SER A 236 -5.03 -2.58 0.34
CA SER A 236 -4.33 -1.37 0.77
C SER A 236 -5.14 -0.58 1.80
N GLU A 237 -4.46 0.10 2.72
CA GLU A 237 -5.12 1.04 3.62
C GLU A 237 -5.42 2.35 2.89
N ASN A 238 -6.67 2.77 2.92
CA ASN A 238 -7.14 4.00 2.26
C ASN A 238 -7.78 4.99 3.27
N ARG A 239 -7.81 4.64 4.56
CA ARG A 239 -8.37 5.51 5.61
C ARG A 239 -7.30 6.48 6.10
N ALA A 240 -7.47 7.79 5.86
CA ALA A 240 -6.48 8.82 6.08
C ALA A 240 -5.85 8.82 7.50
N PHE A 241 -6.63 8.52 8.54
CA PHE A 241 -6.11 8.42 9.90
C PHE A 241 -5.00 7.37 10.05
N PHE A 242 -5.10 6.24 9.34
CA PHE A 242 -4.15 5.15 9.44
C PHE A 242 -2.98 5.27 8.44
N THR A 243 -3.10 6.10 7.42
CA THR A 243 -2.06 6.29 6.40
C THR A 243 -1.05 7.35 6.78
N GLU A 244 -1.47 8.47 7.39
CA GLU A 244 -0.56 9.53 7.85
C GLU A 244 0.32 9.03 9.01
N GLY A 245 1.65 9.16 8.89
CA GLY A 245 2.61 8.70 9.88
C GLY A 245 2.65 7.18 10.04
N ALA A 246 2.14 6.42 9.07
CA ALA A 246 2.12 4.96 9.07
C ALA A 246 3.52 4.35 9.16
N THR A 247 4.50 5.02 8.59
CA THR A 247 5.91 4.59 8.54
C THR A 247 6.49 4.25 9.92
N LEU A 248 6.06 4.95 10.99
CA LEU A 248 6.48 4.64 12.36
C LEU A 248 5.92 3.29 12.88
N PHE A 249 4.84 2.79 12.29
CA PHE A 249 4.19 1.53 12.65
C PHE A 249 4.53 0.40 11.67
N GLU A 250 5.33 0.69 10.67
CA GLU A 250 5.87 -0.30 9.74
C GLU A 250 7.21 -0.82 10.26
N ILE A 251 7.36 -2.12 10.29
CA ILE A 251 8.66 -2.77 10.43
C ILE A 251 8.97 -3.38 9.07
N ALA A 252 10.11 -3.01 8.51
CA ALA A 252 10.60 -3.56 7.27
C ALA A 252 10.62 -5.10 7.33
N ASP A 253 9.64 -5.73 6.71
CA ASP A 253 9.47 -7.19 6.67
C ASP A 253 10.11 -7.80 5.42
N GLU A 254 10.84 -6.99 4.68
CA GLU A 254 11.56 -7.39 3.47
C GLU A 254 12.50 -8.57 3.73
N GLY A 255 12.48 -9.53 2.83
CA GLY A 255 13.33 -10.72 2.89
C GLY A 255 12.89 -11.79 3.89
N MET A 256 11.69 -11.68 4.50
CA MET A 256 11.14 -12.66 5.45
C MET A 256 9.75 -13.18 5.04
N GLY A 257 9.52 -13.38 3.76
CA GLY A 257 8.25 -13.91 3.24
C GLY A 257 7.19 -12.86 2.94
N GLY A 258 7.46 -11.58 3.21
CA GLY A 258 6.48 -10.50 3.05
C GLY A 258 5.42 -10.47 4.16
N GLY A 259 4.36 -9.72 3.93
CA GLY A 259 3.30 -9.50 4.90
C GLY A 259 3.41 -8.13 5.57
N SER A 260 2.53 -7.89 6.53
CA SER A 260 2.51 -6.67 7.34
C SER A 260 2.46 -7.05 8.81
N PHE A 261 3.43 -6.63 9.60
CA PHE A 261 3.41 -6.91 11.03
C PHE A 261 2.26 -6.19 11.73
N PHE A 262 1.97 -4.96 11.30
CA PHE A 262 0.75 -4.24 11.60
C PHE A 262 -0.03 -4.01 10.31
N TYR A 263 -1.26 -4.51 10.27
CA TYR A 263 -2.20 -4.36 9.16
C TYR A 263 -3.45 -3.65 9.68
N SER A 264 -3.50 -2.34 9.50
CA SER A 264 -4.53 -1.45 10.07
C SER A 264 -5.96 -1.83 9.65
N ARG A 265 -6.14 -2.49 8.50
CA ARG A 265 -7.44 -3.00 8.03
C ARG A 265 -8.10 -4.02 8.97
N ARG A 266 -7.32 -4.63 9.89
CA ARG A 266 -7.86 -5.48 10.98
C ARG A 266 -8.66 -4.69 12.01
N ILE A 267 -8.45 -3.36 12.09
CA ILE A 267 -9.22 -2.49 12.98
C ILE A 267 -10.55 -2.18 12.33
N GLY A 268 -11.64 -2.68 12.92
CA GLY A 268 -13.00 -2.56 12.37
C GLY A 268 -13.27 -3.49 11.19
N GLU A 269 -12.55 -4.62 11.08
CA GLU A 269 -12.80 -5.67 10.10
C GLU A 269 -14.23 -6.23 10.25
N GLU A 270 -14.87 -6.55 9.14
CA GLU A 270 -16.20 -7.18 9.13
C GLU A 270 -16.18 -8.53 9.86
N VAL A 271 -17.22 -8.76 10.62
CA VAL A 271 -17.44 -10.03 11.33
C VAL A 271 -18.57 -10.82 10.70
N SER A 272 -18.55 -12.12 10.84
CA SER A 272 -19.62 -13.02 10.36
C SER A 272 -20.28 -13.74 11.51
N VAL A 273 -21.56 -14.08 11.35
CA VAL A 273 -22.25 -14.98 12.28
C VAL A 273 -21.77 -16.40 11.95
N GLY A 274 -21.10 -17.05 12.90
CA GLY A 274 -20.66 -18.43 12.74
C GLY A 274 -21.84 -19.41 12.77
N ASP A 275 -21.70 -20.53 12.08
CA ASP A 275 -22.73 -21.58 12.05
C ASP A 275 -23.00 -22.19 13.43
N ASP A 276 -22.03 -22.11 14.35
CA ASP A 276 -22.12 -22.56 15.75
C ASP A 276 -22.98 -21.64 16.63
N ILE A 277 -23.33 -20.46 16.15
CA ILE A 277 -24.18 -19.47 16.85
C ILE A 277 -25.66 -19.72 16.58
N LEU A 278 -26.00 -20.28 15.42
CA LEU A 278 -27.37 -20.56 15.03
C LEU A 278 -27.77 -21.97 15.49
N GLU A 279 -28.92 -22.06 16.16
CA GLU A 279 -29.58 -23.33 16.45
C GLU A 279 -30.42 -23.81 15.26
N ASN A 280 -30.85 -25.06 15.28
CA ASN A 280 -31.75 -25.56 14.27
C ASN A 280 -33.02 -24.67 14.19
N ASP A 281 -33.46 -24.34 12.98
CA ASP A 281 -34.60 -23.44 12.70
C ASP A 281 -34.39 -21.96 13.05
N GLU A 282 -33.16 -21.51 13.27
CA GLU A 282 -32.83 -20.09 13.45
C GLU A 282 -32.29 -19.45 12.18
N GLN A 283 -32.65 -18.18 11.97
CA GLN A 283 -32.10 -17.32 10.91
C GLN A 283 -31.72 -15.95 11.44
N VAL A 284 -30.75 -15.31 10.79
CA VAL A 284 -30.38 -13.91 11.05
C VAL A 284 -31.38 -12.99 10.35
N TYR A 285 -32.02 -12.06 11.10
CA TYR A 285 -32.97 -11.09 10.53
C TYR A 285 -32.45 -9.64 10.58
N ASP A 286 -31.48 -9.33 11.43
CA ASP A 286 -30.91 -7.99 11.62
C ASP A 286 -29.43 -8.13 11.99
N PHE A 287 -28.54 -7.68 11.10
CA PHE A 287 -27.11 -7.79 11.31
C PHE A 287 -26.33 -6.75 10.50
N ASP A 288 -25.56 -5.92 11.20
CA ASP A 288 -24.53 -5.08 10.58
C ASP A 288 -23.18 -5.73 10.88
N SER A 289 -22.51 -6.22 9.84
CA SER A 289 -21.24 -6.93 9.95
C SER A 289 -20.06 -6.04 10.35
N THR A 290 -20.17 -4.71 10.19
CA THR A 290 -19.07 -3.78 10.38
C THR A 290 -19.09 -3.16 11.78
N PRO A 291 -18.09 -3.46 12.64
CA PRO A 291 -17.98 -2.86 13.96
C PRO A 291 -17.82 -1.34 13.87
N GLN A 292 -18.64 -0.59 14.59
CA GLN A 292 -18.50 0.85 14.63
C GLN A 292 -17.23 1.24 15.38
N LEU A 293 -16.38 2.06 14.75
CA LEU A 293 -15.19 2.63 15.39
C LEU A 293 -15.61 3.81 16.27
N LEU A 294 -15.39 3.70 17.59
CA LEU A 294 -15.79 4.71 18.57
C LEU A 294 -14.78 5.86 18.63
N ASN A 295 -13.51 5.53 18.70
CA ASN A 295 -12.43 6.50 18.67
C ASN A 295 -11.14 5.91 18.14
N THR A 296 -10.26 6.79 17.69
CA THR A 296 -8.87 6.47 17.40
C THR A 296 -7.96 7.57 17.92
N ILE A 297 -6.82 7.18 18.49
CA ILE A 297 -5.80 8.09 19.00
C ILE A 297 -4.44 7.62 18.51
N LYS A 298 -3.63 8.55 18.00
CA LYS A 298 -2.27 8.27 17.54
C LYS A 298 -1.34 9.35 18.08
N VAL A 299 -0.22 8.95 18.68
CA VAL A 299 0.86 9.85 19.13
C VAL A 299 2.12 9.46 18.40
N THR A 300 2.72 10.39 17.68
CA THR A 300 3.96 10.18 16.92
C THR A 300 4.96 11.29 17.19
N GLY A 301 6.23 10.94 17.19
CA GLY A 301 7.30 11.92 17.32
C GLY A 301 8.68 11.32 17.58
N THR A 302 9.70 12.15 17.46
CA THR A 302 11.10 11.78 17.70
C THR A 302 11.72 12.72 18.71
N THR A 303 12.37 12.18 19.73
CA THR A 303 13.06 12.95 20.75
C THR A 303 14.37 13.54 20.25
N ASN A 304 14.92 14.52 20.96
CA ASN A 304 16.25 15.09 20.64
C ASN A 304 17.42 14.10 20.78
N LYS A 305 17.15 12.90 21.27
CA LYS A 305 18.12 11.78 21.35
C LYS A 305 17.85 10.71 20.30
N ASN A 306 17.14 11.05 19.25
CA ASN A 306 16.79 10.18 18.13
C ASN A 306 16.06 8.89 18.54
N LEU A 307 15.21 8.98 19.58
CA LEU A 307 14.23 7.97 19.92
C LEU A 307 12.89 8.35 19.27
N SER A 308 12.48 7.61 18.26
CA SER A 308 11.16 7.72 17.63
C SER A 308 10.15 6.88 18.39
N ILE A 309 8.99 7.46 18.66
CA ILE A 309 7.89 6.82 19.41
C ILE A 309 6.61 6.95 18.59
N GLY A 310 5.98 5.81 18.34
CA GLY A 310 4.64 5.72 17.79
C GLY A 310 3.72 4.98 18.76
N PHE A 311 2.58 5.54 19.09
CA PHE A 311 1.53 4.89 19.85
C PHE A 311 0.20 5.09 19.12
N LEU A 312 -0.53 3.99 18.89
CA LEU A 312 -1.86 4.01 18.30
C LEU A 312 -2.80 3.19 19.16
N ASN A 313 -3.96 3.76 19.46
CA ASN A 313 -5.07 3.07 20.10
C ASN A 313 -6.35 3.27 19.27
N ALA A 314 -7.13 2.20 19.14
CA ALA A 314 -8.45 2.24 18.53
C ALA A 314 -9.42 1.38 19.34
N ILE A 315 -10.69 1.76 19.37
CA ILE A 315 -11.76 1.03 20.07
C ILE A 315 -12.95 0.87 19.14
N THR A 316 -13.39 -0.37 18.94
CA THR A 316 -14.64 -0.67 18.23
C THR A 316 -15.73 -1.06 19.20
N ASP A 317 -16.97 -0.68 18.88
CA ASP A 317 -18.15 -1.11 19.63
C ASP A 317 -18.45 -2.60 19.39
N LYS A 318 -19.30 -3.17 20.23
CA LYS A 318 -19.81 -4.52 20.07
C LYS A 318 -20.65 -4.64 18.80
N VAL A 319 -20.63 -5.81 18.21
CA VAL A 319 -21.53 -6.18 17.10
C VAL A 319 -22.53 -7.22 17.59
N GLU A 320 -23.82 -6.99 17.34
CA GLU A 320 -24.91 -7.88 17.72
C GLU A 320 -25.71 -8.31 16.49
N ALA A 321 -26.07 -9.59 16.42
CA ALA A 321 -27.01 -10.09 15.44
C ALA A 321 -28.41 -10.27 16.06
N GLY A 322 -29.41 -9.88 15.34
CA GLY A 322 -30.81 -10.26 15.61
C GLY A 322 -31.09 -11.63 15.02
N ILE A 323 -31.44 -12.61 15.85
CA ILE A 323 -31.71 -13.99 15.47
C ILE A 323 -33.17 -14.29 15.74
N GLU A 324 -33.86 -14.91 14.78
CA GLU A 324 -35.28 -15.32 14.85
C GLU A 324 -35.38 -16.81 14.64
N ASN A 325 -36.10 -17.49 15.55
CA ASN A 325 -36.46 -18.88 15.38
C ASN A 325 -37.72 -19.00 14.51
N LEU A 326 -37.59 -19.68 13.37
CA LEU A 326 -38.63 -19.80 12.35
C LEU A 326 -39.88 -20.58 12.81
N SER A 327 -39.71 -21.53 13.74
CA SER A 327 -40.80 -22.38 14.24
C SER A 327 -41.61 -21.69 15.35
N SER A 328 -40.95 -20.88 16.21
CA SER A 328 -41.57 -20.24 17.37
C SER A 328 -41.80 -18.74 17.21
N ASN A 329 -41.26 -18.09 16.17
CA ASN A 329 -41.20 -16.64 15.96
C ASN A 329 -40.54 -15.87 17.14
N GLN A 330 -39.75 -16.56 17.96
CA GLN A 330 -39.04 -15.94 19.03
C GLN A 330 -37.79 -15.23 18.49
N ARG A 331 -37.56 -14.03 18.99
CA ARG A 331 -36.39 -13.19 18.63
C ARG A 331 -35.43 -13.04 19.80
N ARG A 332 -34.14 -13.18 19.53
CA ARG A 332 -33.08 -12.91 20.49
C ARG A 332 -32.01 -12.02 19.88
N ARG A 333 -31.25 -11.31 20.70
CA ARG A 333 -30.03 -10.66 20.28
C ARG A 333 -28.81 -11.42 20.80
N GLN A 334 -27.86 -11.64 19.93
CA GLN A 334 -26.61 -12.36 20.24
C GLN A 334 -25.43 -11.45 19.94
N THR A 335 -24.53 -11.29 20.90
CA THR A 335 -23.27 -10.61 20.67
C THR A 335 -22.37 -11.52 19.82
N ILE A 336 -21.99 -11.05 18.64
CA ILE A 336 -21.08 -11.71 17.70
C ILE A 336 -19.64 -11.32 18.00
N GLN A 337 -19.41 -10.03 18.24
CA GLN A 337 -18.13 -9.50 18.69
C GLN A 337 -18.35 -8.55 19.86
N PRO A 338 -17.64 -8.71 21.00
CA PRO A 338 -17.69 -7.73 22.08
C PRO A 338 -16.95 -6.45 21.69
N LEU A 339 -16.99 -5.44 22.56
CA LEU A 339 -16.11 -4.27 22.42
C LEU A 339 -14.66 -4.72 22.36
N VAL A 340 -13.91 -4.23 21.35
CA VAL A 340 -12.51 -4.58 21.12
C VAL A 340 -11.63 -3.33 21.21
N ASN A 341 -10.52 -3.47 21.90
CA ASN A 341 -9.47 -2.48 22.02
C ASN A 341 -8.21 -2.97 21.29
N TYR A 342 -7.71 -2.10 20.41
CA TYR A 342 -6.52 -2.33 19.60
C TYR A 342 -5.42 -1.36 20.05
N ASN A 343 -4.20 -1.87 20.27
CA ASN A 343 -3.06 -1.05 20.67
C ASN A 343 -1.84 -1.40 19.82
N VAL A 344 -1.12 -0.38 19.39
CA VAL A 344 0.16 -0.52 18.69
C VAL A 344 1.16 0.42 19.34
N LEU A 345 2.32 -0.09 19.72
CA LEU A 345 3.43 0.69 20.29
C LEU A 345 4.69 0.42 19.47
N SER A 346 5.25 1.47 18.92
CA SER A 346 6.51 1.45 18.17
C SER A 346 7.55 2.32 18.87
N LEU A 347 8.74 1.77 19.00
CA LEU A 347 9.93 2.45 19.53
C LEU A 347 11.09 2.16 18.58
N SER A 348 11.76 3.20 18.09
CA SER A 348 12.95 3.07 17.26
C SER A 348 14.04 4.00 17.77
N GLN A 349 15.16 3.45 18.21
CA GLN A 349 16.30 4.19 18.70
C GLN A 349 17.46 4.10 17.72
N GLN A 350 17.93 5.23 17.26
CA GLN A 350 19.17 5.33 16.51
C GLN A 350 20.36 5.15 17.42
N LEU A 351 21.35 4.36 16.99
CA LEU A 351 22.52 3.95 17.77
C LEU A 351 23.75 3.83 16.89
N LEU A 352 24.92 4.05 17.46
CA LEU A 352 26.26 3.88 16.87
C LEU A 352 26.64 4.91 15.79
N ASN A 353 25.76 5.17 14.85
CA ASN A 353 25.93 6.17 13.77
C ASN A 353 24.55 6.64 13.31
N ASP A 354 24.51 7.55 12.34
CA ASP A 354 23.27 8.18 11.86
C ASP A 354 22.37 7.23 11.02
N TYR A 355 22.82 6.03 10.73
CA TYR A 355 22.12 5.07 9.87
C TYR A 355 21.64 3.80 10.60
N SER A 356 22.24 3.51 11.76
CA SER A 356 21.95 2.27 12.49
C SER A 356 20.85 2.48 13.52
N SER A 357 19.92 1.55 13.59
CA SER A 357 18.79 1.62 14.54
C SER A 357 18.43 0.27 15.16
N ILE A 358 17.80 0.34 16.32
CA ILE A 358 17.09 -0.77 16.95
C ILE A 358 15.64 -0.37 17.10
N SER A 359 14.74 -1.19 16.58
CA SER A 359 13.31 -0.96 16.61
C SER A 359 12.57 -2.08 17.33
N VAL A 360 11.54 -1.70 18.08
CA VAL A 360 10.61 -2.61 18.75
C VAL A 360 9.20 -2.19 18.38
N LEU A 361 8.38 -3.13 17.92
CA LEU A 361 6.97 -2.91 17.64
C LEU A 361 6.14 -3.95 18.38
N ASN A 362 5.15 -3.51 19.12
CA ASN A 362 4.17 -4.38 19.78
C ASN A 362 2.77 -4.09 19.25
N THR A 363 2.03 -5.13 18.89
CA THR A 363 0.61 -5.08 18.53
C THR A 363 -0.21 -5.92 19.50
N ASN A 364 -1.35 -5.38 19.95
CA ASN A 364 -2.22 -6.03 20.91
C ASN A 364 -3.70 -5.85 20.53
N LYS A 365 -4.47 -6.93 20.51
CA LYS A 365 -5.93 -6.95 20.31
C LYS A 365 -6.58 -7.64 21.49
N ALA A 366 -7.48 -6.94 22.20
CA ALA A 366 -8.16 -7.44 23.39
C ALA A 366 -9.62 -7.01 23.38
N GLY A 367 -10.52 -7.94 23.71
CA GLY A 367 -11.94 -7.67 23.94
C GLY A 367 -12.27 -7.74 25.43
N ASN A 368 -13.54 -7.45 25.77
CA ASN A 368 -14.05 -7.61 27.15
C ASN A 368 -14.02 -9.07 27.63
N ASP A 369 -13.92 -10.02 26.69
CA ASP A 369 -13.85 -11.47 26.91
C ASP A 369 -12.40 -12.00 27.02
N GLY A 370 -11.39 -11.12 26.87
CA GLY A 370 -9.98 -11.44 27.04
C GLY A 370 -9.06 -10.98 25.90
N LEU A 371 -7.83 -11.45 25.95
CA LEU A 371 -6.81 -11.17 24.94
C LEU A 371 -7.02 -12.11 23.73
N TYR A 372 -7.06 -11.53 22.52
CA TYR A 372 -7.11 -12.29 21.26
C TYR A 372 -5.71 -12.57 20.70
N GLY A 373 -4.82 -11.59 20.74
CA GLY A 373 -3.46 -11.74 20.27
C GLY A 373 -2.54 -10.62 20.73
N ASN A 374 -1.26 -10.98 20.90
CA ASN A 374 -0.18 -10.03 21.14
C ASN A 374 1.04 -10.45 20.33
N ASN A 375 1.59 -9.52 19.56
CA ASN A 375 2.78 -9.74 18.77
C ASN A 375 3.86 -8.72 19.15
N LEU A 376 5.10 -9.18 19.19
CA LEU A 376 6.27 -8.37 19.48
C LEU A 376 7.31 -8.58 18.39
N ALA A 377 7.77 -7.49 17.78
CA ALA A 377 8.86 -7.48 16.82
C ALA A 377 10.07 -6.74 17.40
N PHE A 378 11.23 -7.24 17.09
CA PHE A 378 12.53 -6.63 17.32
C PHE A 378 13.32 -6.64 16.02
N VAL A 379 13.86 -5.47 15.63
CA VAL A 379 14.71 -5.32 14.45
C VAL A 379 15.96 -4.52 14.85
N ALA A 380 17.13 -5.07 14.56
CA ALA A 380 18.40 -4.37 14.61
C ALA A 380 18.89 -4.18 13.18
N ASP A 381 18.99 -2.94 12.74
CA ASP A 381 19.42 -2.53 11.41
C ASP A 381 20.74 -1.77 11.54
N MET A 382 21.84 -2.42 11.18
CA MET A 382 23.20 -1.95 11.45
C MET A 382 23.94 -1.66 10.16
N PHE A 383 24.46 -0.45 10.06
CA PHE A 383 25.28 0.01 8.94
C PHE A 383 26.72 0.30 9.41
N ASP A 384 27.66 0.14 8.50
CA ASP A 384 28.98 0.70 8.71
C ASP A 384 28.97 2.24 8.56
N ASN A 385 29.99 2.93 9.08
CA ASN A 385 30.07 4.40 9.08
C ASN A 385 30.04 5.02 7.67
N LYS A 386 30.29 4.24 6.63
CA LYS A 386 30.23 4.69 5.23
C LYS A 386 28.96 4.28 4.53
N ARG A 387 28.02 3.61 5.25
CA ARG A 387 26.80 3.05 4.67
C ARG A 387 27.07 2.11 3.48
N GLY A 388 28.24 1.48 3.46
CA GLY A 388 28.62 0.52 2.41
C GLY A 388 28.05 -0.87 2.64
N PHE A 389 27.90 -1.24 3.89
CA PHE A 389 27.40 -2.54 4.33
C PHE A 389 26.23 -2.37 5.28
N ASN A 390 25.26 -3.26 5.14
CA ASN A 390 24.13 -3.37 6.04
C ASN A 390 24.04 -4.80 6.61
N PHE A 391 23.95 -4.90 7.93
CA PHE A 391 23.67 -6.13 8.65
C PHE A 391 22.37 -5.98 9.42
N LYS A 392 21.38 -6.80 9.12
CA LYS A 392 20.04 -6.72 9.71
C LYS A 392 19.68 -8.02 10.44
N VAL A 393 19.18 -7.89 11.66
CA VAL A 393 18.65 -8.99 12.46
C VAL A 393 17.20 -8.71 12.81
N LYS A 394 16.34 -9.69 12.64
CA LYS A 394 14.91 -9.60 12.93
C LYS A 394 14.48 -10.76 13.82
N ALA A 395 13.68 -10.48 14.85
CA ALA A 395 13.12 -11.49 15.73
C ALA A 395 11.69 -11.09 16.11
N PHE A 396 10.71 -11.92 15.78
CA PHE A 396 9.29 -11.67 16.00
C PHE A 396 8.72 -12.82 16.84
N GLY A 397 7.88 -12.47 17.82
CA GLY A 397 7.14 -13.41 18.65
C GLY A 397 5.65 -13.15 18.55
N SER A 398 4.85 -14.20 18.59
CA SER A 398 3.40 -14.14 18.65
C SER A 398 2.85 -14.94 19.82
N LYS A 399 1.77 -14.44 20.42
CA LYS A 399 1.02 -15.12 21.47
C LYS A 399 -0.48 -15.01 21.18
N THR A 400 -1.14 -16.16 21.06
CA THR A 400 -2.60 -16.26 20.85
C THR A 400 -3.19 -17.05 22.04
N PRO A 401 -3.84 -16.41 23.02
CA PRO A 401 -4.26 -17.05 24.26
C PRO A 401 -5.55 -17.87 24.19
N LYS A 402 -6.41 -17.64 23.17
CA LYS A 402 -7.68 -18.39 23.03
C LYS A 402 -7.41 -19.87 22.67
N GLU A 403 -8.06 -20.78 23.36
CA GLU A 403 -8.28 -22.23 23.08
C GLU A 403 -7.07 -23.08 22.65
N ASN A 404 -5.99 -23.03 23.18
CA ASN A 404 -4.69 -23.65 22.94
C ASN A 404 -3.63 -22.56 22.76
N SER A 405 -3.39 -21.82 23.85
CA SER A 405 -2.35 -20.77 23.89
C SER A 405 -1.08 -21.25 23.18
N THR A 406 -0.84 -20.71 21.98
CA THR A 406 0.36 -21.00 21.22
C THR A 406 1.28 -19.80 21.26
N ASN A 407 2.56 -20.05 21.56
CA ASN A 407 3.62 -19.09 21.36
C ASN A 407 4.39 -19.51 20.12
N GLY A 408 4.56 -18.58 19.18
CA GLY A 408 5.30 -18.82 17.96
C GLY A 408 6.37 -17.75 17.74
N PHE A 409 7.33 -18.04 16.88
CA PHE A 409 8.38 -17.09 16.54
C PHE A 409 8.74 -17.12 15.05
N ARG A 410 9.29 -16.00 14.58
CA ARG A 410 9.88 -15.80 13.25
C ARG A 410 11.17 -15.02 13.42
N THR A 411 12.22 -15.41 12.72
CA THR A 411 13.53 -14.76 12.82
C THR A 411 14.24 -14.72 11.49
N GLY A 412 15.14 -13.77 11.31
CA GLY A 412 15.94 -13.66 10.10
C GLY A 412 17.17 -12.80 10.28
N ILE A 413 18.13 -13.04 9.38
CA ILE A 413 19.38 -12.28 9.28
C ILE A 413 19.63 -11.94 7.80
N SER A 414 20.22 -10.79 7.54
CA SER A 414 20.70 -10.45 6.21
C SER A 414 21.98 -9.63 6.27
N LEU A 415 22.79 -9.79 5.22
CA LEU A 415 24.00 -9.01 4.97
C LEU A 415 23.96 -8.49 3.54
N SER A 416 24.11 -7.19 3.37
CA SER A 416 24.06 -6.52 2.06
C SER A 416 25.25 -5.60 1.86
N GLU A 417 25.79 -5.55 0.64
CA GLU A 417 26.62 -4.48 0.14
C GLU A 417 25.74 -3.48 -0.64
N LEU A 418 25.76 -2.22 -0.25
CA LEU A 418 24.86 -1.19 -0.76
C LEU A 418 25.50 -0.24 -1.76
N LYS A 419 26.83 -0.15 -1.78
CA LYS A 419 27.60 0.79 -2.61
C LYS A 419 28.32 0.10 -3.76
N GLY A 420 28.75 0.91 -4.73
CA GLY A 420 29.46 0.43 -5.90
C GLY A 420 28.55 -0.14 -6.99
N ASN A 421 29.20 -0.55 -8.08
CA ASN A 421 28.51 -1.13 -9.22
C ASN A 421 28.16 -2.61 -8.98
N PHE A 422 28.96 -3.32 -8.23
CA PHE A 422 28.74 -4.71 -7.85
C PHE A 422 28.17 -4.74 -6.44
N ARG A 423 27.04 -5.42 -6.26
CA ARG A 423 26.34 -5.52 -4.97
C ARG A 423 25.91 -6.93 -4.71
N TYR A 424 25.85 -7.30 -3.44
CA TYR A 424 25.30 -8.60 -3.02
C TYR A 424 24.40 -8.45 -1.79
N ASN A 425 23.48 -9.40 -1.68
CA ASN A 425 22.64 -9.60 -0.49
C ASN A 425 22.57 -11.09 -0.20
N PHE A 426 22.84 -11.47 1.04
CA PHE A 426 22.65 -12.81 1.56
C PHE A 426 21.63 -12.71 2.69
N SER A 427 20.62 -13.55 2.67
CA SER A 427 19.61 -13.57 3.73
C SER A 427 19.17 -14.99 4.06
N TRP A 428 18.85 -15.20 5.33
CA TRP A 428 18.16 -16.35 5.83
C TRP A 428 17.05 -15.91 6.76
N TRP A 429 15.90 -16.57 6.69
CA TRP A 429 14.82 -16.40 7.64
C TRP A 429 14.08 -17.71 7.86
N GLY A 430 13.45 -17.83 9.05
CA GLY A 430 12.65 -18.96 9.39
C GLY A 430 11.48 -18.60 10.31
N VAL A 431 10.41 -19.35 10.19
CA VAL A 431 9.19 -19.23 10.99
C VAL A 431 8.76 -20.61 11.48
N ASP A 432 8.40 -20.69 12.75
CA ASP A 432 7.86 -21.90 13.33
C ASP A 432 6.39 -22.14 12.95
N LYS A 433 5.89 -23.35 13.21
CA LYS A 433 4.50 -23.74 12.88
C LYS A 433 3.43 -23.09 13.77
N HIS A 434 3.81 -22.47 14.89
CA HIS A 434 2.89 -21.87 15.84
C HIS A 434 2.83 -20.35 15.75
N TYR A 435 3.67 -19.74 14.90
CA TYR A 435 3.66 -18.30 14.71
C TYR A 435 2.36 -17.82 14.05
N LYS A 436 1.66 -16.87 14.69
CA LYS A 436 0.41 -16.29 14.21
C LYS A 436 0.38 -14.80 14.53
N GLN A 437 0.40 -13.93 13.52
CA GLN A 437 0.30 -12.47 13.71
C GLN A 437 -1.01 -11.86 13.18
N ASN A 438 -1.90 -12.66 12.58
CA ASN A 438 -3.02 -12.17 11.78
C ASN A 438 -4.14 -11.50 12.59
N GLU A 439 -4.08 -11.49 13.92
CA GLU A 439 -5.03 -10.71 14.75
C GLU A 439 -4.93 -9.19 14.50
N LEU A 440 -3.73 -8.66 14.26
CA LEU A 440 -3.48 -7.28 13.86
C LEU A 440 -2.45 -7.14 12.74
N GLY A 441 -2.01 -8.23 12.17
CA GLY A 441 -1.07 -8.29 11.06
C GLY A 441 -1.61 -9.09 9.88
N TYR A 442 -0.74 -9.32 8.91
CA TYR A 442 -0.99 -10.20 7.77
C TYR A 442 0.27 -11.01 7.47
N PHE A 443 0.18 -12.36 7.58
CA PHE A 443 1.30 -13.25 7.29
C PHE A 443 0.80 -14.68 7.06
N ASN A 444 1.26 -15.33 5.99
CA ASN A 444 0.68 -16.58 5.50
C ASN A 444 1.61 -17.78 5.54
N TYR A 445 2.85 -17.64 6.01
CA TYR A 445 3.78 -18.76 6.08
C TYR A 445 3.75 -19.44 7.46
N SER A 446 3.90 -20.77 7.44
CA SER A 446 4.02 -21.62 8.63
C SER A 446 5.04 -22.71 8.35
N ASP A 447 5.81 -23.10 9.36
CA ASP A 447 6.87 -24.12 9.25
C ASP A 447 7.72 -23.95 7.99
N HIS A 448 8.35 -22.77 7.86
CA HIS A 448 9.04 -22.38 6.65
C HIS A 448 10.39 -21.75 6.97
N GLN A 449 11.41 -22.06 6.19
CA GLN A 449 12.67 -21.33 6.19
C GLN A 449 13.14 -21.12 4.75
N SER A 450 13.84 -20.01 4.53
CA SER A 450 14.38 -19.67 3.23
C SER A 450 15.77 -19.09 3.35
N PHE A 451 16.68 -19.60 2.57
CA PHE A 451 17.97 -18.98 2.28
C PHE A 451 17.90 -18.32 0.92
N SER A 452 18.37 -17.09 0.78
CA SER A 452 18.49 -16.43 -0.52
C SER A 452 19.83 -15.70 -0.66
N SER A 453 20.29 -15.65 -1.91
CA SER A 453 21.49 -14.93 -2.33
C SER A 453 21.21 -14.15 -3.61
N ARG A 454 21.42 -12.87 -3.58
CA ARG A 454 21.32 -12.00 -4.76
C ARG A 454 22.64 -11.31 -5.00
N ILE A 455 23.12 -11.43 -6.24
CA ILE A 455 24.30 -10.72 -6.73
C ILE A 455 23.83 -9.84 -7.87
N SER A 456 24.23 -8.58 -7.89
CA SER A 456 23.83 -7.63 -8.92
C SER A 456 25.01 -6.79 -9.39
N TYR A 457 24.94 -6.36 -10.65
CA TYR A 457 25.83 -5.39 -11.25
C TYR A 457 25.00 -4.28 -11.87
N GLN A 458 25.37 -3.03 -11.59
CA GLN A 458 24.63 -1.86 -12.06
C GLN A 458 25.56 -0.76 -12.57
N ILE A 459 25.10 -0.05 -13.59
CA ILE A 459 25.69 1.19 -14.10
C ILE A 459 24.60 2.25 -14.01
N LEU A 460 24.79 3.25 -13.13
CA LEU A 460 23.81 4.31 -12.86
C LEU A 460 24.18 5.64 -13.56
N LYS A 461 25.04 5.58 -14.55
CA LYS A 461 25.44 6.71 -15.39
C LYS A 461 25.29 6.37 -16.85
N GLU A 462 25.15 7.37 -17.68
CA GLU A 462 25.02 7.20 -19.11
C GLU A 462 26.17 6.39 -19.72
N TYR A 463 25.80 5.40 -20.53
CA TYR A 463 26.73 4.56 -21.27
C TYR A 463 26.16 4.22 -22.66
N GLY A 464 26.69 4.86 -23.70
CA GLY A 464 26.18 4.73 -25.07
C GLY A 464 24.74 5.23 -25.18
N ILE A 465 23.83 4.37 -25.59
CA ILE A 465 22.38 4.68 -25.68
C ILE A 465 21.62 4.47 -24.37
N LEU A 466 22.31 3.87 -23.39
CA LEU A 466 21.71 3.53 -22.09
C LEU A 466 21.91 4.71 -21.12
N ARG A 467 20.90 4.98 -20.35
CA ARG A 467 20.92 5.89 -19.21
C ARG A 467 21.34 5.18 -17.94
N GLU A 468 20.78 3.99 -17.72
CA GLU A 468 21.12 3.10 -16.63
C GLU A 468 20.95 1.65 -17.05
N TYR A 469 21.65 0.78 -16.37
CA TYR A 469 21.65 -0.65 -16.62
C TYR A 469 21.83 -1.40 -15.31
N ARG A 470 21.00 -2.41 -15.07
CA ARG A 470 21.08 -3.29 -13.89
C ARG A 470 20.87 -4.72 -14.33
N ASN A 471 21.66 -5.64 -13.80
CA ASN A 471 21.40 -7.06 -13.89
C ASN A 471 21.58 -7.71 -12.52
N TYR A 472 20.94 -8.86 -12.32
CA TYR A 472 21.09 -9.63 -11.11
C TYR A 472 20.91 -11.11 -11.34
N LEU A 473 21.56 -11.87 -10.48
CA LEU A 473 21.35 -13.29 -10.31
C LEU A 473 20.85 -13.50 -8.88
N TRP A 474 19.71 -14.18 -8.74
CA TRP A 474 19.10 -14.47 -7.46
C TRP A 474 18.85 -15.97 -7.32
N PHE A 475 19.41 -16.56 -6.28
CA PHE A 475 19.22 -17.93 -5.86
C PHE A 475 18.40 -17.98 -4.59
N HIS A 476 17.51 -18.97 -4.44
CA HIS A 476 16.81 -19.25 -3.20
C HIS A 476 16.61 -20.75 -3.00
N ASP A 477 16.68 -21.21 -1.75
CA ASP A 477 16.37 -22.56 -1.29
C ASP A 477 15.42 -22.45 -0.11
N THR A 478 14.24 -23.04 -0.23
CA THR A 478 13.21 -23.02 0.79
C THR A 478 12.94 -24.41 1.33
N ARG A 479 12.75 -24.51 2.66
CA ARG A 479 12.56 -25.74 3.38
C ARG A 479 11.50 -25.60 4.47
N THR A 480 11.03 -26.71 5.00
CA THR A 480 10.35 -26.72 6.30
C THR A 480 11.32 -26.30 7.40
N PHE A 481 10.83 -25.58 8.42
CA PHE A 481 11.70 -25.08 9.48
C PHE A 481 12.11 -26.22 10.43
N HIS A 482 11.18 -27.09 10.82
CA HIS A 482 11.45 -28.16 11.80
C HIS A 482 12.18 -29.36 11.21
N SER A 483 11.70 -29.89 10.07
CA SER A 483 12.28 -31.10 9.48
C SER A 483 13.40 -30.82 8.47
N SER A 484 13.57 -29.56 8.06
CA SER A 484 14.53 -29.14 7.04
C SER A 484 14.32 -29.82 5.68
N GLU A 485 13.13 -30.36 5.42
CA GLU A 485 12.76 -30.91 4.13
C GLU A 485 12.66 -29.80 3.09
N ARG A 486 13.26 -30.04 1.93
CA ARG A 486 13.23 -29.05 0.85
C ARG A 486 11.83 -28.91 0.27
N LYS A 487 11.30 -27.68 0.27
CA LYS A 487 10.06 -27.30 -0.42
C LYS A 487 10.34 -27.02 -1.89
N LEU A 488 11.35 -26.20 -2.18
CA LEU A 488 11.82 -25.87 -3.55
C LEU A 488 13.19 -25.22 -3.51
N TRP A 489 13.85 -25.16 -4.67
CA TRP A 489 14.92 -24.20 -4.93
C TRP A 489 14.69 -23.54 -6.30
N GLY A 490 15.23 -22.34 -6.47
CA GLY A 490 15.09 -21.62 -7.72
C GLY A 490 16.27 -20.71 -8.02
N LEU A 491 16.38 -20.37 -9.29
CA LEU A 491 17.38 -19.45 -9.81
C LEU A 491 16.68 -18.44 -10.73
N ARG A 492 16.96 -17.15 -10.55
CA ARG A 492 16.43 -16.08 -11.40
C ARG A 492 17.54 -15.19 -11.89
N PHE A 493 17.52 -14.88 -13.17
CA PHE A 493 18.34 -13.88 -13.82
C PHE A 493 17.42 -12.72 -14.26
N GLY A 494 17.72 -11.51 -13.85
CA GLY A 494 17.00 -10.32 -14.27
C GLY A 494 17.92 -9.29 -14.89
N ASN A 495 17.36 -8.54 -15.82
CA ASN A 495 18.04 -7.50 -16.57
C ASN A 495 17.10 -6.33 -16.80
N ASP A 496 17.45 -5.15 -16.30
CA ASP A 496 16.69 -3.92 -16.39
C ASP A 496 17.57 -2.85 -17.01
N PHE A 497 17.07 -2.11 -17.97
CA PHE A 497 17.76 -0.94 -18.50
C PHE A 497 16.80 0.15 -18.95
N SER A 498 17.25 1.39 -18.85
CA SER A 498 16.58 2.54 -19.45
C SER A 498 17.47 3.20 -20.50
N THR A 499 16.83 3.78 -21.50
CA THR A 499 17.52 4.50 -22.59
C THR A 499 17.51 6.00 -22.31
N GLN A 500 18.38 6.75 -23.03
CA GLN A 500 18.38 8.23 -22.97
C GLN A 500 17.02 8.82 -23.35
N ASN A 501 16.22 8.14 -24.20
CA ASN A 501 14.86 8.53 -24.54
C ASN A 501 13.82 8.15 -23.49
N LEU A 502 14.25 7.74 -22.29
CA LEU A 502 13.39 7.35 -21.15
C LEU A 502 12.48 6.15 -21.43
N MET A 503 12.84 5.27 -22.35
CA MET A 503 12.20 3.97 -22.48
C MET A 503 12.80 3.00 -21.47
N VAL A 504 11.96 2.16 -20.87
CA VAL A 504 12.37 1.13 -19.90
C VAL A 504 12.11 -0.27 -20.45
N PHE A 505 13.08 -1.16 -20.27
CA PHE A 505 13.00 -2.57 -20.64
C PHE A 505 13.39 -3.42 -19.44
N GLU A 506 12.56 -4.41 -19.11
CA GLU A 506 12.85 -5.42 -18.09
C GLU A 506 12.73 -6.81 -18.70
N ALA A 507 13.67 -7.69 -18.36
CA ALA A 507 13.62 -9.09 -18.75
C ALA A 507 14.06 -9.96 -17.57
N ASP A 508 13.16 -10.79 -17.06
CA ASP A 508 13.44 -11.76 -16.00
C ASP A 508 13.22 -13.17 -16.51
N PHE A 509 14.13 -14.06 -16.18
CA PHE A 509 14.05 -15.49 -16.46
C PHE A 509 14.31 -16.26 -15.18
N ALA A 510 13.43 -17.18 -14.83
CA ALA A 510 13.58 -17.97 -13.62
C ALA A 510 13.28 -19.44 -13.85
N TYR A 511 14.01 -20.28 -13.14
CA TYR A 511 13.75 -21.71 -13.02
C TYR A 511 13.36 -22.01 -11.58
N SER A 512 12.33 -22.82 -11.38
CA SER A 512 11.95 -23.39 -10.10
C SER A 512 11.91 -24.91 -10.19
N SER A 513 12.56 -25.56 -9.25
CA SER A 513 12.51 -27.03 -9.13
C SER A 513 11.10 -27.50 -8.80
N ARG A 514 10.85 -28.80 -8.88
CA ARG A 514 9.62 -29.43 -8.32
C ARG A 514 9.37 -28.90 -6.91
N THR A 515 8.15 -28.48 -6.66
CA THR A 515 7.75 -27.76 -5.42
C THR A 515 6.86 -28.67 -4.57
N ARG A 516 7.12 -28.72 -3.26
CA ARG A 516 6.20 -29.28 -2.27
C ARG A 516 5.37 -28.12 -1.68
N ASP A 517 4.12 -28.03 -2.12
CA ASP A 517 3.19 -27.00 -1.67
C ASP A 517 2.39 -27.52 -0.47
N TYR A 518 2.67 -26.96 0.71
CA TYR A 518 2.03 -27.34 1.99
C TYR A 518 0.75 -26.55 2.27
N ASP A 519 0.48 -25.50 1.50
CA ASP A 519 -0.64 -24.61 1.73
C ASP A 519 -1.88 -25.06 0.93
N LYS A 520 -1.66 -25.53 -0.29
CA LYS A 520 -2.73 -25.96 -1.21
C LYS A 520 -3.65 -27.06 -0.66
N PRO A 521 -3.16 -28.07 0.10
CA PRO A 521 -4.00 -29.11 0.69
C PRO A 521 -4.91 -28.61 1.82
N ARG A 522 -4.72 -27.41 2.35
CA ARG A 522 -5.46 -26.83 3.50
C ARG A 522 -5.47 -27.72 4.74
N THR A 523 -4.53 -28.63 4.83
CA THR A 523 -4.40 -29.63 5.90
C THR A 523 -2.98 -29.65 6.44
N ILE A 524 -2.83 -29.57 7.76
CA ILE A 524 -1.53 -29.51 8.44
C ILE A 524 -0.70 -30.75 8.10
N ASN A 525 0.59 -30.55 7.82
CA ASN A 525 1.59 -31.56 7.46
C ASN A 525 1.31 -32.35 6.17
N ARG A 526 0.36 -31.90 5.34
CA ARG A 526 0.15 -32.47 4.00
C ARG A 526 0.71 -31.51 2.97
N TYR A 527 1.26 -32.05 1.88
CA TYR A 527 1.71 -31.26 0.74
C TYR A 527 1.30 -31.91 -0.58
N ILE A 528 1.22 -31.09 -1.63
CA ILE A 528 1.06 -31.56 -3.00
C ILE A 528 2.34 -31.25 -3.77
N GLU A 529 2.79 -32.19 -4.63
CA GLU A 529 3.92 -31.95 -5.53
C GLU A 529 3.45 -31.20 -6.77
N GLU A 530 4.06 -30.03 -7.02
CA GLU A 530 3.89 -29.24 -8.23
C GLU A 530 5.08 -29.43 -9.17
N PRO A 531 4.89 -29.45 -10.49
CA PRO A 531 5.96 -29.67 -11.46
C PRO A 531 6.96 -28.52 -11.49
N GLU A 532 8.14 -28.82 -12.00
CA GLU A 532 9.17 -27.81 -12.31
C GLU A 532 8.65 -26.80 -13.31
N ASN A 533 9.13 -25.56 -13.23
CA ASN A 533 8.71 -24.56 -14.17
C ASN A 533 9.84 -23.59 -14.56
N PHE A 534 9.72 -23.08 -15.78
CA PHE A 534 10.48 -21.95 -16.26
C PHE A 534 9.55 -20.74 -16.37
N GLN A 535 10.03 -19.60 -15.88
CA GLN A 535 9.29 -18.35 -15.90
C GLN A 535 10.02 -17.36 -16.81
N ALA A 536 9.26 -16.61 -17.59
CA ALA A 536 9.73 -15.46 -18.34
C ALA A 536 8.85 -14.25 -18.05
N LYS A 537 9.46 -13.11 -17.78
CA LYS A 537 8.79 -11.81 -17.68
C LYS A 537 9.47 -10.84 -18.63
N LEU A 538 8.71 -10.18 -19.48
CA LEU A 538 9.19 -9.12 -20.35
C LEU A 538 8.34 -7.86 -20.12
N VAL A 539 9.01 -6.71 -19.99
CA VAL A 539 8.36 -5.42 -19.87
C VAL A 539 8.96 -4.45 -20.87
N VAL A 540 8.10 -3.71 -21.53
CA VAL A 540 8.45 -2.55 -22.34
C VAL A 540 7.60 -1.38 -21.93
N GLN A 541 8.23 -0.28 -21.55
CA GLN A 541 7.56 0.95 -21.17
C GLN A 541 8.10 2.11 -22.01
N SER A 542 7.19 2.87 -22.60
CA SER A 542 7.53 4.10 -23.32
C SER A 542 7.88 5.23 -22.34
N ASN A 543 8.44 6.30 -22.89
CA ASN A 543 8.65 7.54 -22.15
C ASN A 543 7.34 8.08 -21.59
N LYS A 544 7.24 8.19 -20.25
CA LYS A 544 6.06 8.68 -19.52
C LYS A 544 5.76 10.17 -19.77
N ASN A 545 6.73 10.93 -20.30
CA ASN A 545 6.61 12.38 -20.53
C ASN A 545 5.94 12.72 -21.88
N LYS A 546 5.57 11.72 -22.68
CA LYS A 546 4.85 11.91 -23.95
C LYS A 546 3.35 11.92 -23.70
N ASP A 547 2.60 12.60 -24.60
CA ASP A 547 1.13 12.62 -24.51
C ASP A 547 0.54 11.22 -24.49
N LEU A 548 1.07 10.31 -25.30
CA LEU A 548 0.78 8.88 -25.23
C LEU A 548 1.94 8.13 -24.57
N SER A 549 1.66 7.53 -23.45
CA SER A 549 2.58 6.59 -22.81
C SER A 549 1.92 5.22 -22.67
N TYR A 550 2.73 4.17 -22.75
CA TYR A 550 2.26 2.80 -22.62
C TYR A 550 3.28 1.94 -21.86
N ARG A 551 2.75 0.92 -21.19
CA ARG A 551 3.51 -0.18 -20.59
C ARG A 551 2.87 -1.50 -21.01
N PHE A 552 3.65 -2.37 -21.59
CA PHE A 552 3.29 -3.75 -21.88
C PHE A 552 4.12 -4.67 -21.00
N GLN A 553 3.47 -5.65 -20.38
CA GLN A 553 4.14 -6.69 -19.60
C GLN A 553 3.56 -8.05 -19.97
N TRP A 554 4.43 -9.00 -20.24
CA TRP A 554 4.08 -10.39 -20.42
C TRP A 554 4.79 -11.24 -19.37
N ASN A 555 4.04 -12.13 -18.71
CA ASN A 555 4.58 -13.14 -17.81
C ASN A 555 4.12 -14.51 -18.31
N ASN A 556 5.04 -15.44 -18.40
CA ASN A 556 4.79 -16.82 -18.78
C ASN A 556 5.36 -17.76 -17.73
N PHE A 557 4.62 -18.80 -17.38
CA PHE A 557 5.08 -19.94 -16.62
C PHE A 557 4.86 -21.17 -17.48
N ALA A 558 5.93 -21.80 -17.91
CA ALA A 558 5.94 -23.05 -18.62
C ALA A 558 6.35 -24.16 -17.66
N TYR A 559 5.43 -25.09 -17.43
CA TYR A 559 5.68 -26.25 -16.57
C TYR A 559 6.16 -27.43 -17.39
N PHE A 560 6.97 -28.30 -16.81
CA PHE A 560 7.51 -29.48 -17.45
C PHE A 560 7.73 -30.59 -16.41
N ASN A 561 7.97 -31.81 -16.89
CA ASN A 561 7.97 -33.01 -16.06
C ASN A 561 6.65 -33.17 -15.30
N GLU A 562 5.55 -32.87 -15.99
CA GLU A 562 4.20 -32.93 -15.48
C GLU A 562 3.73 -34.37 -15.28
N ASP A 563 2.85 -34.55 -14.31
CA ASP A 563 2.18 -35.81 -14.06
C ASP A 563 0.82 -35.83 -14.83
N TYR A 564 0.29 -36.97 -15.16
CA TYR A 564 -1.08 -37.19 -15.71
C TYR A 564 -1.38 -36.52 -17.07
N ASN A 565 -0.39 -36.39 -17.96
CA ASN A 565 -0.52 -35.75 -19.28
C ASN A 565 -1.08 -34.31 -19.21
N GLU A 566 -0.86 -33.61 -18.11
CA GLU A 566 -1.19 -32.20 -17.97
C GLU A 566 -0.31 -31.38 -18.93
N LYS A 567 -0.88 -30.26 -19.43
CA LYS A 567 -0.14 -29.22 -20.19
C LYS A 567 -0.23 -27.90 -19.43
N LYS A 568 0.20 -27.95 -18.18
CA LYS A 568 0.11 -26.80 -17.26
C LYS A 568 0.90 -25.62 -17.81
N SER A 569 0.24 -24.49 -17.97
CA SER A 569 0.87 -23.26 -18.42
C SER A 569 0.08 -22.04 -17.99
N GLN A 570 0.80 -20.99 -17.61
CA GLN A 570 0.17 -19.72 -17.25
C GLN A 570 0.73 -18.60 -18.11
N ASN A 571 -0.15 -17.81 -18.72
CA ASN A 571 0.18 -16.60 -19.44
C ASN A 571 -0.58 -15.44 -18.84
N ARG A 572 0.12 -14.33 -18.57
CA ARG A 572 -0.47 -13.08 -18.12
C ARG A 572 0.04 -11.94 -18.99
N PHE A 573 -0.90 -11.13 -19.50
CA PHE A 573 -0.63 -9.93 -20.27
C PHE A 573 -1.20 -8.75 -19.53
N ASN A 574 -0.37 -7.75 -19.23
CA ASN A 574 -0.77 -6.50 -18.63
C ASN A 574 -0.45 -5.37 -19.61
N ILE A 575 -1.46 -4.59 -19.97
CA ILE A 575 -1.34 -3.46 -20.87
C ILE A 575 -1.83 -2.24 -20.11
N SER A 576 -1.02 -1.21 -20.04
CA SER A 576 -1.40 0.09 -19.48
C SER A 576 -1.09 1.17 -20.48
N THR A 577 -2.03 2.06 -20.72
CA THR A 577 -1.84 3.24 -21.57
C THR A 577 -2.36 4.46 -20.87
N LEU A 578 -1.67 5.57 -21.00
CA LEU A 578 -2.11 6.88 -20.56
C LEU A 578 -2.05 7.83 -21.75
N TYR A 579 -3.16 8.49 -22.06
CA TYR A 579 -3.23 9.53 -23.07
C TYR A 579 -3.64 10.86 -22.45
N ARG A 580 -2.81 11.88 -22.64
CA ARG A 580 -3.01 13.25 -22.20
C ARG A 580 -3.56 14.07 -23.36
N PHE A 581 -4.83 14.41 -23.29
CA PHE A 581 -5.47 15.30 -24.29
C PHE A 581 -5.04 16.76 -24.09
N SER A 582 -4.76 17.11 -22.85
CA SER A 582 -4.27 18.42 -22.43
C SER A 582 -3.64 18.32 -21.04
N GLU A 583 -3.08 19.40 -20.55
CA GLU A 583 -2.61 19.54 -19.17
C GLU A 583 -3.69 19.27 -18.09
N LYS A 584 -4.97 19.38 -18.48
CA LYS A 584 -6.14 19.24 -17.60
C LYS A 584 -6.91 17.94 -17.75
N PHE A 585 -6.74 17.24 -18.86
CA PHE A 585 -7.55 16.07 -19.18
C PHE A 585 -6.70 14.90 -19.65
N SER A 586 -6.83 13.79 -18.94
CA SER A 586 -6.16 12.54 -19.26
C SER A 586 -7.09 11.33 -19.13
N ILE A 587 -6.77 10.28 -19.88
CA ILE A 587 -7.42 8.97 -19.83
C ILE A 587 -6.34 7.91 -19.65
N ALA A 588 -6.47 7.11 -18.60
CA ALA A 588 -5.67 5.91 -18.41
C ALA A 588 -6.52 4.66 -18.63
N LEU A 589 -5.98 3.72 -19.39
CA LEU A 589 -6.57 2.40 -19.63
C LEU A 589 -5.61 1.34 -19.12
N LYS A 590 -6.10 0.42 -18.29
CA LYS A 590 -5.34 -0.76 -17.84
C LYS A 590 -6.13 -2.01 -18.15
N SER A 591 -5.49 -3.00 -18.76
CA SER A 591 -6.12 -4.28 -19.08
C SER A 591 -5.19 -5.42 -18.69
N ASN A 592 -5.68 -6.33 -17.86
CA ASN A 592 -4.96 -7.51 -17.37
C ASN A 592 -5.68 -8.76 -17.86
N HIS A 593 -4.95 -9.65 -18.50
CA HIS A 593 -5.47 -10.92 -19.00
C HIS A 593 -4.67 -12.08 -18.41
N LEU A 594 -5.35 -13.03 -17.80
CA LEU A 594 -4.79 -14.27 -17.31
C LEU A 594 -5.40 -15.45 -18.07
N ASN A 595 -4.54 -16.37 -18.49
CA ASN A 595 -4.93 -17.69 -18.98
C ASN A 595 -4.04 -18.72 -18.30
N PHE A 596 -4.63 -19.53 -17.43
CA PHE A 596 -3.96 -20.61 -16.71
C PHE A 596 -4.63 -21.92 -17.04
N LYS A 597 -3.92 -22.77 -17.74
CA LYS A 597 -4.38 -24.09 -18.19
C LYS A 597 -3.90 -25.20 -17.27
N ASP A 598 -4.74 -26.20 -17.11
CA ASP A 598 -4.47 -27.41 -16.35
C ASP A 598 -3.95 -27.11 -14.92
N ASP A 599 -4.47 -26.05 -14.27
CA ASP A 599 -4.20 -25.83 -12.85
C ASP A 599 -4.88 -26.91 -12.01
N VAL A 600 -4.25 -27.28 -10.91
CA VAL A 600 -4.78 -28.26 -9.97
C VAL A 600 -5.21 -27.50 -8.72
N GLY A 601 -6.52 -27.42 -8.49
CA GLY A 601 -7.13 -26.71 -7.36
C GLY A 601 -7.69 -27.64 -6.31
N PHE A 602 -7.59 -27.25 -5.02
CA PHE A 602 -8.27 -27.92 -3.92
C PHE A 602 -9.77 -27.86 -4.14
N LEU A 603 -10.45 -28.99 -3.90
CA LEU A 603 -11.90 -29.08 -3.94
C LEU A 603 -12.49 -29.21 -2.54
N GLU A 604 -12.19 -30.34 -1.91
CA GLU A 604 -12.80 -30.68 -0.62
C GLU A 604 -11.93 -31.68 0.15
N SER A 605 -12.18 -31.82 1.46
CA SER A 605 -11.62 -32.88 2.30
C SER A 605 -12.78 -33.70 2.88
N ILE A 606 -12.86 -34.97 2.51
CA ILE A 606 -13.92 -35.91 2.92
C ILE A 606 -13.28 -37.05 3.70
N ASN A 607 -13.68 -37.29 4.95
CA ASN A 607 -13.17 -38.36 5.80
C ASN A 607 -11.62 -38.45 5.87
N GLN A 608 -10.91 -37.31 5.89
CA GLN A 608 -9.46 -37.14 5.86
C GLN A 608 -8.79 -37.33 4.49
N ASP A 609 -9.52 -37.77 3.47
CA ASP A 609 -9.05 -37.77 2.08
C ASP A 609 -9.19 -36.38 1.47
N ILE A 610 -8.13 -35.92 0.80
CA ILE A 610 -8.06 -34.58 0.21
C ILE A 610 -8.21 -34.70 -1.30
N TYR A 611 -9.18 -33.99 -1.86
CA TYR A 611 -9.49 -34.06 -3.28
C TYR A 611 -9.11 -32.78 -4.01
N PHE A 612 -8.58 -32.96 -5.21
CA PHE A 612 -8.20 -31.90 -6.14
C PHE A 612 -8.90 -32.09 -7.47
N GLY A 613 -9.22 -30.99 -8.13
CA GLY A 613 -9.71 -30.98 -9.51
C GLY A 613 -8.76 -30.25 -10.44
N ARG A 614 -8.64 -30.73 -11.69
CA ARG A 614 -7.95 -30.02 -12.73
C ARG A 614 -8.90 -28.96 -13.31
N ARG A 615 -8.39 -27.74 -13.52
CA ARG A 615 -9.21 -26.61 -13.98
C ARG A 615 -8.46 -25.67 -14.91
N ASP A 616 -9.22 -25.02 -15.78
CA ASP A 616 -8.75 -23.89 -16.57
C ASP A 616 -9.28 -22.59 -15.97
N ILE A 617 -8.36 -21.64 -15.69
CA ILE A 617 -8.71 -20.32 -15.16
C ILE A 617 -8.47 -19.28 -16.25
N ARG A 618 -9.48 -18.44 -16.51
CA ARG A 618 -9.34 -17.26 -17.37
C ARG A 618 -9.86 -16.05 -16.62
N SER A 619 -9.07 -14.96 -16.61
CA SER A 619 -9.55 -13.70 -16.09
C SER A 619 -9.22 -12.52 -16.99
N VAL A 620 -10.09 -11.54 -16.98
CA VAL A 620 -9.94 -10.25 -17.67
C VAL A 620 -10.32 -9.15 -16.68
N GLU A 621 -9.40 -8.21 -16.48
CA GLU A 621 -9.67 -7.00 -15.72
C GLU A 621 -9.43 -5.80 -16.60
N ASN A 622 -10.41 -4.90 -16.67
CA ASN A 622 -10.31 -3.64 -17.40
C ASN A 622 -10.59 -2.48 -16.45
N ASN A 623 -9.67 -1.52 -16.38
CA ASN A 623 -9.83 -0.28 -15.64
C ASN A 623 -9.73 0.89 -16.60
N ILE A 624 -10.65 1.86 -16.46
CA ILE A 624 -10.66 3.14 -17.17
C ILE A 624 -10.65 4.22 -16.11
N ASP A 625 -9.60 5.02 -16.08
CA ASP A 625 -9.48 6.17 -15.19
C ASP A 625 -9.50 7.44 -16.05
N LEU A 626 -10.47 8.33 -15.79
CA LEU A 626 -10.61 9.63 -16.43
C LEU A 626 -10.36 10.71 -15.38
N SER A 627 -9.46 11.64 -15.65
CA SER A 627 -9.16 12.75 -14.75
C SER A 627 -9.33 14.07 -15.48
N TYR A 628 -10.14 14.97 -14.91
CA TYR A 628 -10.29 16.32 -15.39
C TYR A 628 -10.10 17.35 -14.29
N PHE A 629 -9.11 18.20 -14.45
CA PHE A 629 -8.76 19.27 -13.53
C PHE A 629 -9.30 20.61 -14.03
N PHE A 630 -10.14 21.27 -13.26
CA PHE A 630 -10.54 22.65 -13.52
C PHE A 630 -9.36 23.60 -13.21
N ASP A 631 -8.70 23.33 -12.08
CA ASP A 631 -7.47 23.97 -11.60
C ASP A 631 -6.79 23.04 -10.56
N SER A 632 -5.71 23.46 -9.92
CA SER A 632 -4.97 22.68 -8.90
C SER A 632 -5.76 22.40 -7.61
N LYS A 633 -6.96 22.99 -7.42
CA LYS A 633 -7.80 22.87 -6.23
C LYS A 633 -9.15 22.21 -6.52
N LYS A 634 -9.45 21.92 -7.77
CA LYS A 634 -10.76 21.41 -8.17
C LYS A 634 -10.64 20.43 -9.33
N TRP A 635 -11.16 19.22 -9.14
CA TRP A 635 -11.10 18.17 -10.16
C TRP A 635 -12.28 17.20 -10.06
N ILE A 636 -12.43 16.42 -11.10
CA ILE A 636 -13.33 15.28 -11.18
C ILE A 636 -12.58 14.08 -11.72
N ASN A 637 -12.72 12.95 -11.04
CA ASN A 637 -12.17 11.66 -11.45
C ASN A 637 -13.32 10.68 -11.65
N LEU A 638 -13.27 9.93 -12.75
CA LEU A 638 -14.12 8.77 -12.99
C LEU A 638 -13.23 7.54 -13.04
N ARG A 639 -13.54 6.54 -12.25
CA ARG A 639 -12.93 5.20 -12.29
C ARG A 639 -13.99 4.18 -12.64
N LEU A 640 -13.74 3.43 -13.68
CA LEU A 640 -14.54 2.27 -14.06
C LEU A 640 -13.67 1.04 -13.98
N ARG A 641 -14.14 0.01 -13.27
CA ARG A 641 -13.49 -1.30 -13.19
C ARG A 641 -14.46 -2.38 -13.57
N ASN A 642 -14.05 -3.27 -14.45
CA ASN A 642 -14.68 -4.56 -14.65
C ASN A 642 -13.64 -5.66 -14.44
N TYR A 643 -13.96 -6.60 -13.55
CA TYR A 643 -13.17 -7.80 -13.33
C TYR A 643 -14.06 -9.02 -13.55
N TRP A 644 -13.66 -9.87 -14.48
CA TRP A 644 -14.26 -11.16 -14.77
C TRP A 644 -13.23 -12.27 -14.59
N SER A 645 -13.64 -13.36 -13.95
CA SER A 645 -12.83 -14.56 -13.83
C SER A 645 -13.70 -15.78 -13.85
N ARG A 646 -13.27 -16.82 -14.56
CA ARG A 646 -13.90 -18.14 -14.51
C ARG A 646 -12.86 -19.21 -14.19
N ALA A 647 -13.27 -20.19 -13.38
CA ALA A 647 -12.56 -21.42 -13.14
C ALA A 647 -13.47 -22.58 -13.60
N LYS A 648 -13.08 -23.25 -14.69
CA LYS A 648 -13.83 -24.38 -15.26
C LYS A 648 -13.06 -25.66 -14.96
N TYR A 649 -13.73 -26.58 -14.25
CA TYR A 649 -13.14 -27.85 -13.86
C TYR A 649 -13.40 -28.95 -14.89
N ASP A 650 -12.39 -29.82 -15.06
CA ASP A 650 -12.56 -31.07 -15.77
C ASP A 650 -13.28 -32.11 -14.90
N PRO A 651 -13.93 -33.10 -15.49
CA PRO A 651 -14.52 -34.21 -14.73
C PRO A 651 -13.50 -35.12 -14.05
N ILE A 652 -12.20 -34.85 -14.20
CA ILE A 652 -11.11 -35.64 -13.64
C ILE A 652 -10.80 -35.14 -12.24
N LEU A 653 -10.97 -36.01 -11.25
CA LEU A 653 -10.61 -35.77 -9.87
C LEU A 653 -9.35 -36.53 -9.48
N PHE A 654 -8.68 -36.03 -8.45
CA PHE A 654 -7.49 -36.63 -7.86
C PHE A 654 -7.60 -36.70 -6.36
N SER A 655 -7.24 -37.82 -5.77
CA SER A 655 -6.98 -37.94 -4.33
C SER A 655 -5.50 -37.69 -4.04
N LEU A 656 -5.21 -37.07 -2.91
CA LEU A 656 -3.85 -36.77 -2.47
C LEU A 656 -3.27 -37.91 -1.62
N ASN A 657 -2.18 -38.48 -2.05
CA ASN A 657 -1.44 -39.51 -1.31
C ASN A 657 -0.57 -38.87 -0.20
N ASP A 658 -0.13 -39.66 0.77
CA ASP A 658 0.75 -39.21 1.84
C ASP A 658 2.13 -38.73 1.36
N ASN A 659 2.58 -39.18 0.20
CA ASN A 659 3.84 -38.77 -0.40
C ASN A 659 3.74 -37.50 -1.27
N GLY A 660 2.60 -36.77 -1.22
CA GLY A 660 2.37 -35.56 -1.98
C GLY A 660 2.01 -35.76 -3.44
N LYS A 661 1.99 -37.01 -3.93
CA LYS A 661 1.53 -37.34 -5.28
C LYS A 661 0.02 -37.49 -5.30
N ARG A 662 -0.52 -37.34 -6.49
CA ARG A 662 -1.97 -37.51 -6.74
C ARG A 662 -2.23 -38.88 -7.33
N THR A 663 -3.39 -39.43 -7.10
CA THR A 663 -3.94 -40.60 -7.81
C THR A 663 -5.26 -40.19 -8.42
N GLN A 664 -5.50 -40.53 -9.67
CA GLN A 664 -6.82 -40.29 -10.27
C GLN A 664 -7.87 -41.03 -9.45
N ALA A 665 -8.86 -40.28 -8.99
CA ALA A 665 -9.98 -40.82 -8.24
C ALA A 665 -11.13 -41.11 -9.20
N ASP A 666 -11.95 -42.11 -8.85
CA ASP A 666 -13.23 -42.32 -9.49
C ASP A 666 -14.11 -41.08 -9.21
N TYR A 667 -15.10 -40.84 -10.10
CA TYR A 667 -16.02 -39.73 -9.95
C TYR A 667 -16.65 -39.78 -8.55
N LEU A 668 -16.37 -38.75 -7.78
CA LEU A 668 -17.05 -38.48 -6.52
C LEU A 668 -18.32 -37.71 -6.83
N ASP A 669 -19.42 -38.10 -6.23
CA ASP A 669 -20.64 -37.32 -6.25
C ASP A 669 -20.41 -36.12 -5.32
N LEU A 670 -19.83 -35.06 -5.91
CA LEU A 670 -19.67 -33.79 -5.18
C LEU A 670 -21.07 -33.23 -4.97
N ASP A 671 -21.38 -32.89 -3.73
CA ASP A 671 -22.66 -32.25 -3.38
C ASP A 671 -22.78 -30.83 -3.95
N PHE A 672 -21.76 -30.33 -4.64
CA PHE A 672 -21.69 -29.00 -5.23
C PHE A 672 -20.97 -29.02 -6.60
N ASP A 673 -21.32 -28.04 -7.42
CA ASP A 673 -20.61 -27.76 -8.68
C ASP A 673 -19.42 -26.83 -8.41
N PRO A 674 -18.15 -27.26 -8.62
CA PRO A 674 -16.97 -26.47 -8.34
C PRO A 674 -16.72 -25.37 -9.40
N ASP A 675 -17.39 -25.42 -10.54
CA ASP A 675 -17.28 -24.43 -11.59
C ASP A 675 -17.66 -23.05 -11.03
N THR A 676 -16.88 -22.02 -11.39
CA THR A 676 -17.11 -20.67 -10.89
C THR A 676 -16.94 -19.65 -12.00
N ASN A 677 -17.96 -18.82 -12.16
CA ASN A 677 -17.95 -17.64 -13.04
C ASN A 677 -18.26 -16.42 -12.18
N PHE A 678 -17.24 -15.58 -11.97
CA PHE A 678 -17.26 -14.42 -11.10
C PHE A 678 -17.15 -13.15 -11.95
N ASN A 679 -18.05 -12.19 -11.75
CA ASN A 679 -18.01 -10.93 -12.48
C ASN A 679 -18.43 -9.77 -11.59
N ILE A 680 -17.63 -8.71 -11.61
CA ILE A 680 -17.89 -7.46 -10.88
C ILE A 680 -17.67 -6.25 -11.77
N TRP A 681 -18.54 -5.26 -11.62
CA TRP A 681 -18.47 -3.97 -12.28
C TRP A 681 -18.62 -2.86 -11.25
N ASN A 682 -17.67 -1.94 -11.24
CA ASN A 682 -17.67 -0.78 -10.34
C ASN A 682 -17.51 0.50 -11.14
N ILE A 683 -18.29 1.53 -10.80
CA ILE A 683 -18.07 2.90 -11.25
C ILE A 683 -17.99 3.79 -10.02
N ASP A 684 -16.92 4.57 -9.91
CA ASP A 684 -16.75 5.65 -8.95
C ASP A 684 -16.58 6.98 -9.71
N ILE A 685 -17.40 7.97 -9.40
CA ILE A 685 -17.21 9.35 -9.85
C ILE A 685 -16.99 10.20 -8.62
N ASN A 686 -15.81 10.80 -8.52
CA ASN A 686 -15.41 11.63 -7.41
C ASN A 686 -15.16 13.07 -7.90
N PHE A 687 -15.91 14.04 -7.35
CA PHE A 687 -15.63 15.46 -7.51
C PHE A 687 -15.09 15.99 -6.21
N GLU A 688 -13.95 16.69 -6.25
CA GLU A 688 -13.32 17.29 -5.10
C GLU A 688 -13.00 18.76 -5.34
N TRP A 689 -13.23 19.57 -4.31
CA TRP A 689 -13.00 20.99 -4.31
C TRP A 689 -12.40 21.48 -3.00
N TRP A 690 -11.14 21.87 -3.03
CA TRP A 690 -10.43 22.52 -1.93
C TRP A 690 -10.72 24.03 -1.96
N PHE A 691 -11.79 24.44 -1.29
CA PHE A 691 -12.25 25.83 -1.27
C PHE A 691 -11.44 26.74 -0.34
N ALA A 692 -10.72 26.16 0.64
CA ALA A 692 -9.77 26.83 1.52
C ALA A 692 -8.65 25.88 1.93
N PRO A 693 -7.47 26.34 2.38
CA PRO A 693 -6.42 25.48 2.90
C PRO A 693 -6.95 24.55 3.99
N GLY A 694 -6.74 23.24 3.85
CA GLY A 694 -7.23 22.20 4.76
C GLY A 694 -8.74 21.99 4.81
N SER A 695 -9.52 22.58 3.86
CA SER A 695 -10.98 22.47 3.81
C SER A 695 -11.44 22.08 2.43
N ASN A 696 -12.19 20.99 2.33
CA ASN A 696 -12.67 20.46 1.05
C ASN A 696 -14.13 19.99 1.08
N LEU A 697 -14.71 19.96 -0.11
CA LEU A 697 -16.00 19.34 -0.41
C LEU A 697 -15.76 18.16 -1.33
N VAL A 698 -16.28 16.99 -0.97
CA VAL A 698 -16.21 15.77 -1.76
C VAL A 698 -17.62 15.30 -2.11
N LEU A 699 -17.89 15.12 -3.40
CA LEU A 699 -19.08 14.47 -3.92
C LEU A 699 -18.68 13.15 -4.55
N LEU A 700 -19.28 12.06 -4.10
CA LEU A 700 -19.01 10.73 -4.60
C LEU A 700 -20.30 10.06 -5.10
N TYR A 701 -20.26 9.57 -6.33
CA TYR A 701 -21.24 8.64 -6.85
C TYR A 701 -20.60 7.29 -7.08
N ARG A 702 -21.27 6.22 -6.64
CA ARG A 702 -20.85 4.84 -6.81
C ARG A 702 -21.94 4.00 -7.43
N ASN A 703 -21.56 3.09 -8.31
CA ASN A 703 -22.41 2.05 -8.82
C ASN A 703 -21.67 0.72 -8.82
N GLN A 704 -22.33 -0.32 -8.34
CA GLN A 704 -21.76 -1.66 -8.30
C GLN A 704 -22.76 -2.69 -8.83
N LEU A 705 -22.24 -3.63 -9.63
CA LEU A 705 -22.89 -4.85 -10.03
C LEU A 705 -21.98 -6.02 -9.69
N PHE A 706 -22.56 -7.08 -9.18
CA PHE A 706 -21.85 -8.28 -8.81
C PHE A 706 -22.66 -9.53 -9.18
N LYS A 707 -21.97 -10.53 -9.70
CA LYS A 707 -22.53 -11.85 -9.95
C LYS A 707 -21.48 -12.93 -9.78
N SER A 708 -21.83 -13.98 -9.04
CA SER A 708 -21.07 -15.22 -8.97
C SER A 708 -22.04 -16.37 -9.22
N ASP A 709 -21.74 -17.22 -10.20
CA ASP A 709 -22.51 -18.40 -10.57
C ASP A 709 -21.61 -19.48 -11.18
N ASN A 710 -22.19 -20.60 -11.63
CA ASN A 710 -21.46 -21.73 -12.22
C ASN A 710 -21.51 -21.71 -13.76
N ALA A 711 -21.90 -20.59 -14.39
CA ALA A 711 -22.08 -20.48 -15.84
C ALA A 711 -20.71 -20.32 -16.57
N THR A 712 -19.84 -21.31 -16.46
CA THR A 712 -18.47 -21.29 -17.03
C THR A 712 -18.42 -21.49 -18.54
N ASP A 713 -19.54 -21.84 -19.19
CA ASP A 713 -19.65 -21.90 -20.65
C ASP A 713 -19.74 -20.51 -21.30
N LEU A 714 -20.09 -19.47 -20.52
CA LEU A 714 -20.10 -18.11 -21.00
C LEU A 714 -18.67 -17.59 -21.20
N ASP A 715 -18.48 -16.91 -22.32
CA ASP A 715 -17.27 -16.11 -22.53
C ASP A 715 -17.36 -14.76 -21.78
N TYR A 716 -16.31 -13.94 -21.92
CA TYR A 716 -16.25 -12.62 -21.27
C TYR A 716 -17.47 -11.74 -21.59
N PHE A 717 -17.87 -11.64 -22.87
CA PHE A 717 -18.98 -10.78 -23.27
C PHE A 717 -20.33 -11.36 -22.88
N GLY A 718 -20.51 -12.68 -22.94
CA GLY A 718 -21.71 -13.37 -22.45
C GLY A 718 -21.89 -13.18 -20.94
N SER A 719 -20.82 -13.32 -20.16
CA SER A 719 -20.83 -13.08 -18.73
C SER A 719 -21.11 -11.61 -18.38
N LEU A 720 -20.54 -10.67 -19.13
CA LEU A 720 -20.77 -9.23 -18.94
C LEU A 720 -22.23 -8.87 -19.22
N ASN A 721 -22.82 -9.39 -20.29
CA ASN A 721 -24.23 -9.19 -20.59
C ASN A 721 -25.15 -9.76 -19.48
N ASN A 722 -24.78 -10.92 -18.93
CA ASN A 722 -25.50 -11.53 -17.81
C ASN A 722 -25.38 -10.68 -16.52
N LEU A 723 -24.24 -10.04 -16.30
CA LEU A 723 -24.03 -9.12 -15.17
C LEU A 723 -24.94 -7.89 -15.26
N PHE A 724 -25.09 -7.29 -16.45
CA PHE A 724 -25.92 -6.10 -16.62
C PHE A 724 -27.43 -6.34 -16.46
N ASN A 725 -27.87 -7.60 -16.40
CA ASN A 725 -29.23 -7.97 -16.03
C ASN A 725 -29.46 -8.00 -14.51
N GLN A 726 -28.40 -7.83 -13.70
CA GLN A 726 -28.50 -7.82 -12.24
C GLN A 726 -29.07 -6.50 -11.71
N THR A 727 -29.56 -6.55 -10.48
CA THR A 727 -30.04 -5.34 -9.80
C THR A 727 -28.89 -4.41 -9.48
N THR A 728 -28.98 -3.18 -9.98
CA THR A 728 -27.97 -2.14 -9.74
C THR A 728 -28.09 -1.55 -8.34
N GLN A 729 -26.95 -1.33 -7.70
CA GLN A 729 -26.83 -0.57 -6.46
C GLN A 729 -26.16 0.77 -6.76
N HIS A 730 -26.78 1.85 -6.29
CA HIS A 730 -26.26 3.21 -6.44
C HIS A 730 -26.07 3.85 -5.07
N GLN A 731 -24.96 4.52 -4.89
CA GLN A 731 -24.68 5.29 -3.69
C GLN A 731 -24.28 6.71 -4.09
N PHE A 732 -24.87 7.70 -3.44
CA PHE A 732 -24.48 9.10 -3.52
C PHE A 732 -24.01 9.53 -2.15
N SER A 733 -22.85 10.18 -2.05
CA SER A 733 -22.40 10.76 -0.80
C SER A 733 -21.84 12.15 -0.97
N LEU A 734 -22.03 12.98 0.04
CA LEU A 734 -21.51 14.33 0.16
C LEU A 734 -20.79 14.44 1.49
N ARG A 735 -19.54 14.88 1.46
CA ARG A 735 -18.74 15.17 2.67
C ARG A 735 -18.19 16.58 2.60
N LEU A 736 -18.30 17.29 3.70
CA LEU A 736 -17.70 18.59 3.91
C LEU A 736 -16.73 18.48 5.09
N ASN A 737 -15.47 18.76 4.84
CA ASN A 737 -14.42 18.91 5.86
C ASN A 737 -14.07 20.39 6.00
N TYR A 738 -13.95 20.88 7.22
CA TYR A 738 -13.60 22.27 7.49
C TYR A 738 -12.47 22.37 8.49
N LEU A 739 -11.41 23.10 8.16
CA LEU A 739 -10.28 23.32 9.06
C LEU A 739 -10.53 24.54 9.96
N ILE A 740 -10.31 24.34 11.26
CA ILE A 740 -10.23 25.41 12.25
C ILE A 740 -8.81 25.41 12.83
N ASP A 741 -8.02 26.42 12.46
CA ASP A 741 -6.69 26.67 13.02
C ASP A 741 -6.81 27.59 14.24
N TYR A 742 -6.39 27.10 15.40
CA TYR A 742 -6.43 27.87 16.66
C TYR A 742 -5.67 29.19 16.56
N ASN A 743 -4.53 29.24 15.87
CA ASN A 743 -3.73 30.47 15.75
C ASN A 743 -4.43 31.55 14.92
N ARG A 744 -5.22 31.16 13.91
CA ARG A 744 -6.02 32.10 13.09
C ARG A 744 -7.22 32.62 13.85
N THR A 745 -7.81 31.84 14.74
CA THR A 745 -8.97 32.26 15.56
C THR A 745 -8.57 33.21 16.67
N ARG A 746 -7.36 33.07 17.22
CA ARG A 746 -6.84 33.93 18.32
C ARG A 746 -6.43 35.34 17.85
N LYS A 747 -6.12 35.54 16.56
CA LYS A 747 -5.72 36.82 15.98
C LYS A 747 -6.91 37.76 15.67
N LYS A 748 -8.14 37.29 15.85
CA LYS A 748 -9.37 38.11 15.80
C LYS A 748 -9.79 38.49 17.22
#